data_d875135d3c5b246327bc956f3171d6e3
#
_entry.id   d875135d3c5b246327bc956f3171d6e3
#
_cell.length_a   1.000
_cell.length_b   1.000
_cell.length_c   1.000
_cell.angle_alpha   90.00
_cell.angle_beta   90.00
_cell.angle_gamma   90.00
#
_symmetry.space_group_name_H-M   'P 1'
#
loop_
_entity.id
_entity.type
_entity.pdbx_description
1 polymer ?
#
loop_
_entity_poly.entity_id
_entity_poly.type
_entity_poly.pdbx_seq_one_letter_code
_entity_poly.pdbx_strand_id
1 'polypeptide(L)'
;MLDSYKVLEFPRILNHIAGTCCTEIAKKKILHLEMYDNLADLNEEQNRLEEAMTIHRIMGTLPLAPLNDISAYLAKAKMDGILAPEELMAIDHMLENIFQVTSYFNAYEGDIVLLRDLVEGLEGDNGLHIEINRCIMPDGSISDHASETLYRIRKSMHALEGRIRHSMEGYLKSEKNSLSMDTLSSKNDRLVLAVKAPHKNEIKGLVHATSASGQTFFIEPESVVVMNNELNELKSQEQTEINKILQSLTRRVKYNYTRFYFDQELMSELDFIFAKARFGCDYDCVKPDINETGVLSLKQARHPLIDQEKIVPNDIIIDGKMLMITGSNTGGKTVALKTAGLLSLMAISGLAVPAIDASIPFFDAVYTDIGDEQSIEQSLSTYSSHMKKLIYILEHATCRSLILIDEIGSGTDPQEGACLGEAILDTLLNRDCRIIASTHYGELKSYGQTRDDITLASVGFDVETMRPTYRLKLHSIGSSYAFEIAESLGLDHEIIDHALHNKEERMSEAEKLTEKLTKQSAELDEKEERINQLLADNEKLHNRYEHQLSIATKQKDRIVEEAQQEANKMLEEAKKTIDELTKDIMDQGSLKPHQVTAAKHALDQQKYEKKEIVKVQDHVFKKGDHVKLDKMNREGDVLEVKKHELLIDLGGLQARVKDTEVTFMHGASKPQKVKKAGTRQHMKKTGHYEVNVIGMRYEEAMKIVEKFLDDALLLGYPSVRIVHGMGKGILRNGIRKKLDYLSYVKEYRDGGPNEGGLGVTVVSFE
;
A
#
# COMPACT_ATOMS: atom_id res chain seq x y z
N MET A 1 -20.55 -18.77 -11.50
CA MET A 1 -19.91 -17.58 -10.89
C MET A 1 -19.98 -17.58 -9.36
N LEU A 2 -21.16 -17.67 -8.74
CA LEU A 2 -21.29 -17.65 -7.26
C LEU A 2 -20.42 -18.69 -6.53
N ASP A 3 -20.15 -19.85 -7.15
CA ASP A 3 -19.32 -20.89 -6.57
C ASP A 3 -17.82 -20.51 -6.57
N SER A 4 -17.34 -19.88 -7.64
CA SER A 4 -15.96 -19.37 -7.72
C SER A 4 -15.67 -18.30 -6.67
N TYR A 5 -16.63 -17.40 -6.37
CA TYR A 5 -16.49 -16.38 -5.33
C TYR A 5 -16.25 -17.01 -3.94
N LYS A 6 -16.98 -18.10 -3.64
CA LYS A 6 -16.82 -18.83 -2.38
C LYS A 6 -15.48 -19.57 -2.31
N VAL A 7 -15.09 -20.25 -3.40
CA VAL A 7 -13.84 -21.00 -3.50
C VAL A 7 -12.64 -20.09 -3.34
N LEU A 8 -12.68 -18.87 -3.93
CA LEU A 8 -11.66 -17.83 -3.82
C LEU A 8 -11.76 -17.02 -2.53
N GLU A 9 -12.72 -17.32 -1.65
CA GLU A 9 -12.92 -16.64 -0.36
C GLU A 9 -13.22 -15.13 -0.48
N PHE A 10 -13.67 -14.67 -1.65
CA PHE A 10 -14.01 -13.26 -1.90
C PHE A 10 -15.04 -12.68 -0.92
N PRO A 11 -16.10 -13.41 -0.51
CA PRO A 11 -17.03 -12.92 0.50
C PRO A 11 -16.39 -12.60 1.85
N ARG A 12 -15.25 -13.23 2.21
CA ARG A 12 -14.51 -12.90 3.43
C ARG A 12 -13.85 -11.53 3.32
N ILE A 13 -13.32 -11.19 2.14
CA ILE A 13 -12.78 -9.85 1.87
C ILE A 13 -13.89 -8.81 1.95
N LEU A 14 -15.02 -9.06 1.30
CA LEU A 14 -16.17 -8.15 1.35
C LEU A 14 -16.67 -7.93 2.78
N ASN A 15 -16.76 -8.99 3.60
CA ASN A 15 -17.14 -8.88 5.00
C ASN A 15 -16.12 -8.06 5.82
N HIS A 16 -14.84 -8.21 5.53
CA HIS A 16 -13.80 -7.42 6.18
C HIS A 16 -13.95 -5.93 5.87
N ILE A 17 -14.11 -5.57 4.59
CA ILE A 17 -14.33 -4.19 4.15
C ILE A 17 -15.64 -3.63 4.72
N ALA A 18 -16.75 -4.39 4.64
CA ALA A 18 -18.06 -4.01 5.15
C ALA A 18 -18.05 -3.73 6.66
N GLY A 19 -17.18 -4.41 7.41
CA GLY A 19 -16.97 -4.17 8.84
C GLY A 19 -16.36 -2.80 9.15
N THR A 20 -15.79 -2.12 8.19
CA THR A 20 -15.21 -0.77 8.34
C THR A 20 -16.15 0.35 7.91
N CYS A 21 -17.27 0.02 7.25
CA CYS A 21 -18.25 1.01 6.81
C CYS A 21 -18.98 1.64 8.00
N CYS A 22 -19.23 2.94 7.91
CA CYS A 22 -19.97 3.75 8.87
C CYS A 22 -21.47 3.83 8.56
N THR A 23 -21.87 3.56 7.32
CA THR A 23 -23.27 3.60 6.86
C THR A 23 -23.78 2.21 6.46
N GLU A 24 -25.04 1.91 6.78
CA GLU A 24 -25.68 0.64 6.38
C GLU A 24 -25.85 0.52 4.86
N ILE A 25 -25.94 1.65 4.14
CA ILE A 25 -26.06 1.68 2.69
C ILE A 25 -24.73 1.25 2.06
N ALA A 26 -23.61 1.84 2.47
CA ALA A 26 -22.27 1.45 1.98
C ALA A 26 -21.96 0.00 2.31
N LYS A 27 -22.27 -0.45 3.52
CA LYS A 27 -22.10 -1.84 3.95
C LYS A 27 -22.85 -2.81 3.04
N LYS A 28 -24.11 -2.52 2.70
CA LYS A 28 -24.88 -3.34 1.76
C LYS A 28 -24.28 -3.32 0.36
N LYS A 29 -23.81 -2.15 -0.15
CA LYS A 29 -23.13 -2.05 -1.43
C LYS A 29 -21.87 -2.92 -1.48
N ILE A 30 -21.04 -2.90 -0.44
CA ILE A 30 -19.82 -3.74 -0.33
C ILE A 30 -20.18 -5.23 -0.36
N LEU A 31 -21.17 -5.66 0.44
CA LEU A 31 -21.54 -7.09 0.51
C LEU A 31 -22.11 -7.64 -0.79
N HIS A 32 -22.65 -6.79 -1.67
CA HIS A 32 -23.20 -7.16 -2.98
C HIS A 32 -22.28 -6.71 -4.12
N LEU A 33 -20.99 -6.46 -3.84
CA LEU A 33 -20.04 -6.07 -4.87
C LEU A 33 -19.81 -7.24 -5.83
N GLU A 34 -19.96 -6.99 -7.12
CA GLU A 34 -19.77 -7.94 -8.21
C GLU A 34 -18.74 -7.41 -9.22
N MET A 35 -18.35 -8.22 -10.17
CA MET A 35 -17.47 -7.81 -11.27
C MET A 35 -18.19 -6.77 -12.14
N TYR A 36 -17.47 -5.73 -12.54
CA TYR A 36 -17.96 -4.75 -13.52
C TYR A 36 -18.03 -5.39 -14.91
N ASP A 37 -19.08 -5.08 -15.64
CA ASP A 37 -19.30 -5.50 -17.03
C ASP A 37 -18.81 -4.47 -18.06
N ASN A 38 -18.51 -3.26 -17.61
CA ASN A 38 -18.03 -2.14 -18.41
C ASN A 38 -16.66 -1.64 -17.91
N LEU A 39 -15.69 -1.60 -18.83
CA LEU A 39 -14.33 -1.16 -18.53
C LEU A 39 -14.25 0.34 -18.17
N ALA A 40 -15.10 1.19 -18.75
CA ALA A 40 -15.08 2.62 -18.45
C ALA A 40 -15.53 2.88 -17.01
N ASP A 41 -16.60 2.22 -16.56
CA ASP A 41 -17.13 2.35 -15.20
C ASP A 41 -16.13 1.79 -14.17
N LEU A 42 -15.48 0.67 -14.49
CA LEU A 42 -14.42 0.10 -13.66
C LEU A 42 -13.23 1.05 -13.50
N ASN A 43 -12.77 1.66 -14.61
CA ASN A 43 -11.66 2.60 -14.57
C ASN A 43 -11.99 3.86 -13.77
N GLU A 44 -13.23 4.37 -13.89
CA GLU A 44 -13.68 5.51 -13.09
C GLU A 44 -13.67 5.17 -11.60
N GLU A 45 -14.18 3.99 -11.23
CA GLU A 45 -14.19 3.52 -9.85
C GLU A 45 -12.78 3.30 -9.30
N GLN A 46 -11.87 2.71 -10.08
CA GLN A 46 -10.47 2.54 -9.72
C GLN A 46 -9.74 3.89 -9.53
N ASN A 47 -10.09 4.90 -10.34
CA ASN A 47 -9.53 6.25 -10.18
C ASN A 47 -10.04 6.92 -8.90
N ARG A 48 -11.35 6.81 -8.58
CA ARG A 48 -11.92 7.29 -7.31
C ARG A 48 -11.24 6.63 -6.11
N LEU A 49 -11.01 5.31 -6.20
CA LEU A 49 -10.32 4.56 -5.16
C LEU A 49 -8.86 5.02 -4.98
N GLU A 50 -8.12 5.28 -6.07
CA GLU A 50 -6.75 5.77 -6.03
C GLU A 50 -6.65 7.15 -5.37
N GLU A 51 -7.56 8.08 -5.71
CA GLU A 51 -7.67 9.38 -5.04
C GLU A 51 -7.93 9.20 -3.54
N ALA A 52 -8.87 8.33 -3.17
CA ALA A 52 -9.20 8.06 -1.76
C ALA A 52 -8.04 7.43 -0.98
N MET A 53 -7.32 6.48 -1.57
CA MET A 53 -6.13 5.88 -0.96
C MET A 53 -5.03 6.93 -0.76
N THR A 54 -4.86 7.84 -1.71
CA THR A 54 -3.87 8.92 -1.63
C THR A 54 -4.20 9.87 -0.48
N ILE A 55 -5.45 10.32 -0.37
CA ILE A 55 -5.91 11.16 0.72
C ILE A 55 -5.77 10.42 2.05
N HIS A 56 -6.21 9.16 2.11
CA HIS A 56 -6.15 8.36 3.33
C HIS A 56 -4.71 8.21 3.86
N ARG A 57 -3.72 8.01 2.98
CA ARG A 57 -2.29 7.93 3.36
C ARG A 57 -1.74 9.24 3.94
N ILE A 58 -2.24 10.39 3.47
CA ILE A 58 -1.74 11.71 3.86
C ILE A 58 -2.49 12.27 5.07
N MET A 59 -3.83 12.21 5.03
CA MET A 59 -4.72 12.84 6.01
C MET A 59 -5.24 11.85 7.08
N GLY A 60 -5.05 10.55 6.87
CA GLY A 60 -5.63 9.50 7.72
C GLY A 60 -7.09 9.20 7.38
N THR A 61 -7.78 8.55 8.30
CA THR A 61 -9.15 8.06 8.12
C THR A 61 -10.14 9.20 7.90
N LEU A 62 -11.10 9.01 6.98
CA LEU A 62 -12.22 9.95 6.79
C LEU A 62 -12.96 10.16 8.11
N PRO A 63 -13.18 11.41 8.57
CA PRO A 63 -13.86 11.71 9.83
C PRO A 63 -15.38 11.52 9.70
N LEU A 64 -15.81 10.29 9.49
CA LEU A 64 -17.20 9.89 9.34
C LEU A 64 -17.57 8.99 10.53
N ALA A 65 -18.48 9.49 11.37
CA ALA A 65 -19.08 8.71 12.45
C ALA A 65 -20.23 7.83 11.92
N PRO A 66 -20.58 6.73 12.63
CA PRO A 66 -21.69 5.88 12.21
C PRO A 66 -22.98 6.65 11.96
N LEU A 67 -23.60 6.46 10.80
CA LEU A 67 -24.82 7.12 10.36
C LEU A 67 -25.96 6.12 10.22
N ASN A 68 -27.11 6.48 10.77
CA ASN A 68 -28.36 5.77 10.54
C ASN A 68 -28.95 6.14 9.18
N ASP A 69 -29.67 5.21 8.59
CA ASP A 69 -30.49 5.49 7.39
C ASP A 69 -31.67 6.37 7.79
N ILE A 70 -31.67 7.62 7.31
CA ILE A 70 -32.71 8.61 7.59
C ILE A 70 -33.84 8.62 6.56
N SER A 71 -33.82 7.76 5.55
CA SER A 71 -34.79 7.73 4.46
C SER A 71 -36.22 7.62 4.96
N ALA A 72 -36.47 6.82 6.01
CA ALA A 72 -37.79 6.68 6.64
C ALA A 72 -38.23 7.97 7.33
N TYR A 73 -37.33 8.70 7.98
CA TYR A 73 -37.59 9.97 8.66
C TYR A 73 -37.90 11.06 7.65
N LEU A 74 -37.15 11.13 6.58
CA LEU A 74 -37.39 12.05 5.46
C LEU A 74 -38.77 11.79 4.82
N ALA A 75 -39.10 10.52 4.58
CA ALA A 75 -40.41 10.14 4.04
C ALA A 75 -41.57 10.52 4.98
N LYS A 76 -41.40 10.31 6.30
CA LYS A 76 -42.37 10.74 7.36
C LYS A 76 -42.56 12.25 7.35
N ALA A 77 -41.47 13.04 7.30
CA ALA A 77 -41.54 14.50 7.22
C ALA A 77 -42.22 14.97 5.92
N LYS A 78 -41.97 14.32 4.79
CA LYS A 78 -42.60 14.63 3.49
C LYS A 78 -44.12 14.47 3.55
N MET A 79 -44.64 13.51 4.34
CA MET A 79 -46.07 13.23 4.54
C MET A 79 -46.69 14.03 5.68
N ASP A 80 -46.04 15.13 6.12
CA ASP A 80 -46.48 15.98 7.23
C ASP A 80 -46.54 15.28 8.62
N GLY A 81 -45.84 14.14 8.77
CA GLY A 81 -45.68 13.50 10.07
C GLY A 81 -44.63 14.24 10.90
N ILE A 82 -44.92 14.47 12.19
CA ILE A 82 -43.99 15.12 13.10
C ILE A 82 -42.86 14.16 13.48
N LEU A 83 -41.62 14.59 13.32
CA LEU A 83 -40.44 13.83 13.71
C LEU A 83 -40.25 13.85 15.24
N ALA A 84 -39.86 12.70 15.79
CA ALA A 84 -39.46 12.57 17.17
C ALA A 84 -38.05 13.19 17.39
N PRO A 85 -37.69 13.53 18.64
CA PRO A 85 -36.37 14.07 18.95
C PRO A 85 -35.24 13.21 18.45
N GLU A 86 -35.32 11.87 18.61
CA GLU A 86 -34.30 10.89 18.17
C GLU A 86 -34.15 10.87 16.64
N GLU A 87 -35.26 11.02 15.89
CA GLU A 87 -35.28 11.10 14.43
C GLU A 87 -34.62 12.41 13.95
N LEU A 88 -34.86 13.53 14.65
CA LEU A 88 -34.21 14.80 14.34
C LEU A 88 -32.71 14.79 14.70
N MET A 89 -32.33 14.14 15.80
CA MET A 89 -30.93 13.95 16.17
C MET A 89 -30.18 13.10 15.13
N ALA A 90 -30.82 12.08 14.57
CA ALA A 90 -30.20 11.28 13.50
C ALA A 90 -29.93 12.11 12.24
N ILE A 91 -30.84 13.05 11.91
CA ILE A 91 -30.62 14.01 10.81
C ILE A 91 -29.50 14.98 11.17
N ASP A 92 -29.48 15.45 12.41
CA ASP A 92 -28.42 16.35 12.93
C ASP A 92 -27.03 15.70 12.85
N HIS A 93 -26.91 14.44 13.25
CA HIS A 93 -25.66 13.69 13.11
C HIS A 93 -25.20 13.61 11.66
N MET A 94 -26.11 13.46 10.69
CA MET A 94 -25.74 13.52 9.28
C MET A 94 -25.20 14.89 8.89
N LEU A 95 -25.86 15.98 9.33
CA LEU A 95 -25.42 17.34 9.03
C LEU A 95 -24.06 17.66 9.63
N GLU A 96 -23.80 17.21 10.85
CA GLU A 96 -22.49 17.33 11.50
C GLU A 96 -21.40 16.59 10.72
N ASN A 97 -21.67 15.35 10.31
CA ASN A 97 -20.74 14.56 9.50
C ASN A 97 -20.43 15.21 8.15
N ILE A 98 -21.44 15.80 7.47
CA ILE A 98 -21.23 16.57 6.23
C ILE A 98 -20.25 17.70 6.47
N PHE A 99 -20.40 18.45 7.56
CA PHE A 99 -19.49 19.54 7.90
C PHE A 99 -18.06 19.02 8.16
N GLN A 100 -17.90 17.92 8.88
CA GLN A 100 -16.60 17.32 9.18
C GLN A 100 -15.92 16.79 7.91
N VAL A 101 -16.66 16.09 7.05
CA VAL A 101 -16.17 15.58 5.77
C VAL A 101 -15.76 16.72 4.83
N THR A 102 -16.60 17.73 4.68
CA THR A 102 -16.29 18.92 3.86
C THR A 102 -15.03 19.64 4.37
N SER A 103 -14.89 19.80 5.69
CA SER A 103 -13.69 20.39 6.30
C SER A 103 -12.43 19.56 6.05
N TYR A 104 -12.53 18.23 6.10
CA TYR A 104 -11.44 17.30 5.83
C TYR A 104 -10.94 17.46 4.39
N PHE A 105 -11.83 17.49 3.40
CA PHE A 105 -11.46 17.68 2.01
C PHE A 105 -10.92 19.08 1.71
N ASN A 106 -11.44 20.12 2.37
CA ASN A 106 -10.95 21.49 2.24
C ASN A 106 -9.53 21.68 2.81
N ALA A 107 -9.14 20.87 3.78
CA ALA A 107 -7.78 20.88 4.35
C ALA A 107 -6.75 20.14 3.46
N TYR A 108 -7.19 19.42 2.43
CA TYR A 108 -6.31 18.71 1.52
C TYR A 108 -5.92 19.62 0.33
N GLU A 109 -4.62 19.88 0.18
CA GLU A 109 -4.08 20.77 -0.87
C GLU A 109 -3.68 20.03 -2.18
N GLY A 110 -3.83 18.70 -2.23
CA GLY A 110 -3.47 17.90 -3.41
C GLY A 110 -4.50 17.93 -4.52
N ASP A 111 -4.09 17.51 -5.71
CA ASP A 111 -4.97 17.39 -6.89
C ASP A 111 -5.88 16.15 -6.74
N ILE A 112 -7.17 16.38 -6.55
CA ILE A 112 -8.25 15.41 -6.58
C ILE A 112 -9.40 16.02 -7.38
N VAL A 113 -9.93 15.27 -8.33
CA VAL A 113 -11.01 15.75 -9.21
C VAL A 113 -12.30 14.98 -8.92
N LEU A 114 -12.26 13.66 -8.95
CA LEU A 114 -13.45 12.82 -8.87
C LEU A 114 -14.11 12.84 -7.49
N LEU A 115 -13.32 12.82 -6.41
CA LEU A 115 -13.84 12.91 -5.06
C LEU A 115 -14.27 14.33 -4.69
N ARG A 116 -13.64 15.35 -5.26
CA ARG A 116 -14.02 16.74 -5.04
C ARG A 116 -15.41 17.02 -5.59
N ASP A 117 -15.72 16.50 -6.79
CA ASP A 117 -17.07 16.63 -7.39
C ASP A 117 -18.16 16.02 -6.48
N LEU A 118 -17.87 14.87 -5.83
CA LEU A 118 -18.80 14.27 -4.88
C LEU A 118 -19.00 15.13 -3.63
N VAL A 119 -17.92 15.71 -3.09
CA VAL A 119 -17.97 16.54 -1.88
C VAL A 119 -18.60 17.90 -2.15
N GLU A 120 -18.40 18.50 -3.32
CA GLU A 120 -19.05 19.75 -3.73
C GLU A 120 -20.56 19.59 -3.88
N GLY A 121 -21.03 18.35 -4.11
CA GLY A 121 -22.45 18.00 -4.10
C GLY A 121 -23.10 18.01 -2.70
N LEU A 122 -22.29 17.95 -1.62
CA LEU A 122 -22.78 17.98 -0.25
C LEU A 122 -23.12 19.43 0.15
N GLU A 123 -24.38 19.67 0.42
CA GLU A 123 -24.81 21.02 0.76
C GLU A 123 -25.05 21.20 2.28
N GLY A 124 -25.58 20.20 2.99
CA GLY A 124 -25.97 20.26 4.41
C GLY A 124 -26.88 21.45 4.76
N ASP A 125 -27.26 21.66 5.99
CA ASP A 125 -27.96 22.84 6.50
C ASP A 125 -27.43 23.20 7.89
N ASN A 126 -26.38 24.04 7.95
CA ASN A 126 -25.78 24.47 9.20
C ASN A 126 -26.80 25.22 10.11
N GLY A 127 -27.74 25.95 9.51
CA GLY A 127 -28.77 26.63 10.29
C GLY A 127 -29.72 25.65 10.97
N LEU A 128 -30.10 24.55 10.33
CA LEU A 128 -30.90 23.48 10.92
C LEU A 128 -30.13 22.75 12.02
N HIS A 129 -28.85 22.43 11.76
CA HIS A 129 -27.94 21.84 12.75
C HIS A 129 -27.90 22.66 14.04
N ILE A 130 -27.65 23.97 13.96
CA ILE A 130 -27.62 24.86 15.13
C ILE A 130 -28.99 24.87 15.83
N GLU A 131 -30.10 24.88 15.07
CA GLU A 131 -31.42 24.93 15.62
C GLU A 131 -31.82 23.65 16.35
N ILE A 132 -31.51 22.47 15.80
CA ILE A 132 -31.73 21.17 16.45
C ILE A 132 -30.95 21.11 17.76
N ASN A 133 -29.66 21.43 17.75
CA ASN A 133 -28.80 21.41 18.95
C ASN A 133 -29.22 22.43 20.02
N ARG A 134 -29.85 23.52 19.62
CA ARG A 134 -30.46 24.47 20.59
C ARG A 134 -31.71 23.91 21.24
N CYS A 135 -32.51 23.15 20.47
CA CYS A 135 -33.83 22.67 20.90
C CYS A 135 -33.80 21.30 21.57
N ILE A 136 -32.90 20.42 21.17
CA ILE A 136 -32.82 19.02 21.63
C ILE A 136 -31.48 18.80 22.33
N MET A 137 -31.55 18.25 23.54
CA MET A 137 -30.35 17.86 24.30
C MET A 137 -29.83 16.50 23.87
N PRO A 138 -28.56 16.16 24.16
CA PRO A 138 -27.95 14.85 23.75
C PRO A 138 -28.69 13.61 24.29
N ASP A 139 -29.48 13.76 25.37
CA ASP A 139 -30.32 12.68 25.93
C ASP A 139 -31.70 12.58 25.28
N GLY A 140 -31.95 13.34 24.20
CA GLY A 140 -33.23 13.37 23.47
C GLY A 140 -34.30 14.26 24.15
N SER A 141 -34.05 14.88 25.31
CA SER A 141 -34.98 15.79 25.95
C SER A 141 -35.00 17.15 25.24
N ILE A 142 -36.15 17.83 25.29
CA ILE A 142 -36.28 19.18 24.74
C ILE A 142 -35.70 20.19 25.73
N SER A 143 -34.76 21.01 25.24
CA SER A 143 -34.09 22.05 26.04
C SER A 143 -35.08 23.10 26.55
N ASP A 144 -34.84 23.59 27.75
CA ASP A 144 -35.61 24.74 28.32
C ASP A 144 -35.49 25.99 27.43
N HIS A 145 -34.40 26.15 26.74
CA HIS A 145 -34.12 27.26 25.83
C HIS A 145 -34.62 27.05 24.40
N ALA A 146 -35.34 25.95 24.14
CA ALA A 146 -35.89 25.66 22.80
C ALA A 146 -36.90 26.75 22.37
N SER A 147 -37.73 27.28 23.30
CA SER A 147 -38.52 28.48 23.07
C SER A 147 -38.70 29.29 24.38
N GLU A 148 -38.91 30.61 24.24
CA GLU A 148 -39.17 31.47 25.39
C GLU A 148 -40.46 31.06 26.11
N THR A 149 -41.44 30.57 25.36
CA THR A 149 -42.71 30.07 25.89
C THR A 149 -42.49 28.81 26.73
N LEU A 150 -41.72 27.85 26.25
CA LEU A 150 -41.41 26.62 26.99
C LEU A 150 -40.67 26.93 28.30
N TYR A 151 -39.67 27.82 28.23
CA TYR A 151 -38.94 28.25 29.42
C TYR A 151 -39.89 28.85 30.50
N ARG A 152 -40.85 29.73 30.09
CA ARG A 152 -41.82 30.32 31.03
C ARG A 152 -42.74 29.24 31.61
N ILE A 153 -43.25 28.31 30.80
CA ILE A 153 -44.12 27.22 31.25
C ILE A 153 -43.40 26.38 32.31
N ARG A 154 -42.18 25.89 32.00
CA ARG A 154 -41.38 25.05 32.92
C ARG A 154 -41.01 25.77 34.23
N LYS A 155 -40.64 27.05 34.13
CA LYS A 155 -40.39 27.88 35.30
C LYS A 155 -41.65 27.99 36.19
N SER A 156 -42.84 28.15 35.57
CA SER A 156 -44.11 28.20 36.31
C SER A 156 -44.44 26.83 36.93
N MET A 157 -44.19 25.73 36.23
CA MET A 157 -44.38 24.38 36.75
C MET A 157 -43.51 24.11 37.97
N HIS A 158 -42.20 24.42 37.90
CA HIS A 158 -41.29 24.25 39.06
C HIS A 158 -41.69 25.12 40.27
N ALA A 159 -42.11 26.35 40.03
CA ALA A 159 -42.59 27.20 41.10
C ALA A 159 -43.85 26.63 41.75
N LEU A 160 -44.78 26.08 40.95
CA LEU A 160 -46.01 25.47 41.41
C LEU A 160 -45.79 24.16 42.15
N GLU A 161 -44.91 23.31 41.67
CA GLU A 161 -44.45 22.07 42.34
C GLU A 161 -43.84 22.36 43.70
N GLY A 162 -43.00 23.41 43.80
CA GLY A 162 -42.46 23.89 45.07
C GLY A 162 -43.55 24.34 46.06
N ARG A 163 -44.57 25.06 45.56
CA ARG A 163 -45.73 25.48 46.37
C ARG A 163 -46.59 24.30 46.86
N ILE A 164 -46.83 23.31 45.94
CA ILE A 164 -47.55 22.07 46.29
C ILE A 164 -46.80 21.33 47.39
N ARG A 165 -45.49 21.10 47.22
CA ARG A 165 -44.68 20.42 48.22
C ARG A 165 -44.69 21.13 49.55
N HIS A 166 -44.50 22.43 49.57
CA HIS A 166 -44.54 23.25 50.80
C HIS A 166 -45.89 23.16 51.49
N SER A 167 -47.02 23.24 50.76
CA SER A 167 -48.37 23.11 51.29
C SER A 167 -48.59 21.72 51.91
N MET A 168 -48.17 20.66 51.22
CA MET A 168 -48.26 19.26 51.68
C MET A 168 -47.40 19.01 52.92
N GLU A 169 -46.20 19.60 53.04
CA GLU A 169 -45.34 19.54 54.22
C GLU A 169 -46.00 20.33 55.43
N GLY A 170 -46.75 21.41 55.15
CA GLY A 170 -47.55 22.10 56.13
C GLY A 170 -48.62 21.23 56.76
N TYR A 171 -49.34 20.47 55.91
CA TYR A 171 -50.35 19.50 56.38
C TYR A 171 -49.70 18.32 57.16
N LEU A 172 -48.54 17.85 56.81
CA LEU A 172 -47.81 16.79 57.56
C LEU A 172 -47.48 17.29 58.99
N LYS A 173 -47.17 18.53 59.14
CA LYS A 173 -46.85 19.14 60.47
C LYS A 173 -48.08 19.41 61.27
N SER A 174 -49.15 20.03 60.69
CA SER A 174 -50.35 20.43 61.39
C SER A 174 -51.29 19.28 61.79
N GLU A 175 -51.40 18.26 60.91
CA GLU A 175 -52.37 17.17 61.03
C GLU A 175 -51.68 15.81 61.41
N LYS A 176 -50.57 15.88 62.12
CA LYS A 176 -49.74 14.71 62.45
C LYS A 176 -50.49 13.56 63.11
N ASN A 177 -51.51 13.92 63.99
CA ASN A 177 -52.29 12.90 64.69
C ASN A 177 -53.28 12.16 63.81
N SER A 178 -53.72 12.75 62.72
CA SER A 178 -54.74 12.24 61.81
C SER A 178 -54.11 11.42 60.69
N LEU A 179 -52.73 11.45 60.55
CA LEU A 179 -52.00 10.77 59.51
C LEU A 179 -51.58 9.37 60.00
N SER A 180 -51.57 8.43 59.05
CA SER A 180 -51.05 7.04 59.23
C SER A 180 -49.53 6.88 58.88
N MET A 181 -48.98 7.89 58.17
CA MET A 181 -47.57 8.02 57.81
C MET A 181 -47.09 9.43 57.88
N ASP A 182 -45.85 9.65 58.35
CA ASP A 182 -45.21 10.97 58.44
C ASP A 182 -44.51 11.37 57.11
N THR A 183 -44.85 10.69 56.02
CA THR A 183 -44.26 10.91 54.67
C THR A 183 -45.35 11.11 53.62
N LEU A 184 -45.05 11.93 52.62
CA LEU A 184 -45.93 12.11 51.46
C LEU A 184 -45.93 10.85 50.62
N SER A 185 -47.11 10.49 50.14
CA SER A 185 -47.28 9.38 49.18
C SER A 185 -47.66 9.96 47.81
N SER A 186 -47.38 9.25 46.74
CA SER A 186 -47.86 9.59 45.39
C SER A 186 -48.91 8.58 44.93
N LYS A 187 -50.02 9.05 44.40
CA LYS A 187 -51.08 8.29 43.77
C LYS A 187 -51.55 9.03 42.53
N ASN A 188 -51.59 8.31 41.39
CA ASN A 188 -52.02 8.91 40.12
C ASN A 188 -51.24 10.22 39.80
N ASP A 189 -49.92 10.21 39.99
CA ASP A 189 -49.00 11.34 39.80
C ASP A 189 -49.33 12.59 40.65
N ARG A 190 -50.10 12.44 41.74
CA ARG A 190 -50.42 13.48 42.69
C ARG A 190 -49.89 13.16 44.09
N LEU A 191 -49.41 14.16 44.78
CA LEU A 191 -49.02 14.02 46.18
C LEU A 191 -50.28 13.92 47.05
N VAL A 192 -50.31 12.91 47.90
CA VAL A 192 -51.45 12.64 48.78
C VAL A 192 -50.97 12.37 50.22
N LEU A 193 -51.84 12.69 51.18
CA LEU A 193 -51.66 12.39 52.58
C LEU A 193 -52.30 11.04 52.91
N ALA A 194 -51.59 10.21 53.64
CA ALA A 194 -52.13 8.96 54.18
C ALA A 194 -52.87 9.21 55.48
N VAL A 195 -54.20 9.32 55.44
CA VAL A 195 -55.07 9.69 56.55
C VAL A 195 -55.69 8.42 57.12
N LYS A 196 -55.71 8.31 58.47
CA LYS A 196 -56.38 7.19 59.18
C LYS A 196 -57.89 7.29 58.97
N ALA A 197 -58.59 6.16 58.86
CA ALA A 197 -60.02 6.10 58.58
C ALA A 197 -60.89 6.89 59.52
N PRO A 198 -60.68 6.96 60.91
CA PRO A 198 -61.46 7.75 61.82
C PRO A 198 -61.36 9.28 61.57
N HIS A 199 -60.24 9.73 60.95
CA HIS A 199 -59.95 11.15 60.75
C HIS A 199 -60.17 11.58 59.31
N LYS A 200 -60.83 10.76 58.47
CA LYS A 200 -61.08 11.03 57.04
C LYS A 200 -61.68 12.36 56.75
N ASN A 201 -62.66 12.84 57.66
CA ASN A 201 -63.42 14.04 57.45
C ASN A 201 -62.73 15.31 58.01
N GLU A 202 -61.60 15.16 58.72
CA GLU A 202 -60.84 16.29 59.28
C GLU A 202 -60.06 17.03 58.22
N ILE A 203 -59.57 16.29 57.22
CA ILE A 203 -58.85 16.85 56.05
C ILE A 203 -59.83 16.92 54.87
N LYS A 204 -60.31 18.15 54.56
CA LYS A 204 -61.14 18.38 53.36
C LYS A 204 -60.28 18.16 52.11
N GLY A 205 -60.72 17.29 51.21
CA GLY A 205 -60.01 17.02 49.99
C GLY A 205 -60.57 15.82 49.17
N LEU A 206 -59.89 15.49 48.07
CA LEU A 206 -60.27 14.43 47.19
C LEU A 206 -59.56 13.08 47.59
N VAL A 207 -60.35 12.01 47.75
CA VAL A 207 -59.84 10.68 48.04
C VAL A 207 -59.41 10.01 46.74
N HIS A 208 -58.14 9.73 46.59
CA HIS A 208 -57.56 9.06 45.39
C HIS A 208 -57.53 7.54 45.51
N ALA A 209 -57.30 7.04 46.69
CA ALA A 209 -57.25 5.60 46.94
C ALA A 209 -57.58 5.29 48.42
N THR A 210 -57.93 4.01 48.67
CA THR A 210 -58.08 3.47 50.01
C THR A 210 -57.13 2.26 50.15
N SER A 211 -56.48 2.09 51.29
CA SER A 211 -55.64 0.92 51.56
C SER A 211 -56.48 -0.37 51.47
N ALA A 212 -55.83 -1.48 51.17
CA ALA A 212 -56.47 -2.80 51.07
C ALA A 212 -57.23 -3.22 52.36
N SER A 213 -56.77 -2.73 53.51
CA SER A 213 -57.42 -2.96 54.82
C SER A 213 -58.54 -1.97 55.14
N GLY A 214 -58.76 -0.98 54.28
CA GLY A 214 -59.77 0.10 54.55
C GLY A 214 -59.41 1.10 55.67
N GLN A 215 -58.23 0.95 56.30
CA GLN A 215 -57.82 1.73 57.46
C GLN A 215 -57.12 3.04 57.13
N THR A 216 -56.71 3.27 55.88
CA THR A 216 -55.97 4.45 55.39
C THR A 216 -56.60 4.95 54.13
N PHE A 217 -56.92 6.24 54.11
CA PHE A 217 -57.36 6.96 52.90
C PHE A 217 -56.24 7.87 52.40
N PHE A 218 -55.99 7.81 51.08
CA PHE A 218 -55.04 8.70 50.43
C PHE A 218 -55.78 9.93 49.91
N ILE A 219 -55.61 11.06 50.65
CA ILE A 219 -56.41 12.30 50.46
C ILE A 219 -55.51 13.39 49.90
N GLU A 220 -55.93 14.00 48.80
CA GLU A 220 -55.38 15.25 48.29
C GLU A 220 -56.19 16.42 48.95
N PRO A 221 -55.54 17.30 49.72
CA PRO A 221 -56.22 18.44 50.32
C PRO A 221 -56.82 19.39 49.27
N GLU A 222 -57.95 20.02 49.54
CA GLU A 222 -58.67 20.86 48.59
C GLU A 222 -57.84 22.04 48.07
N SER A 223 -56.97 22.64 48.88
CA SER A 223 -56.00 23.67 48.43
C SER A 223 -54.98 23.16 47.48
N VAL A 224 -54.60 21.86 47.54
CA VAL A 224 -53.62 21.23 46.67
C VAL A 224 -54.29 20.77 45.40
N VAL A 225 -55.58 20.38 45.43
CA VAL A 225 -56.32 19.96 44.19
C VAL A 225 -56.30 21.07 43.13
N VAL A 226 -56.51 22.32 43.55
CA VAL A 226 -56.51 23.48 42.64
C VAL A 226 -55.12 23.64 42.01
N MET A 227 -54.06 23.59 42.85
CA MET A 227 -52.68 23.70 42.36
C MET A 227 -52.28 22.56 41.44
N ASN A 228 -52.70 21.33 41.74
CA ASN A 228 -52.41 20.15 40.85
C ASN A 228 -53.20 20.24 39.52
N ASN A 229 -54.38 20.79 39.49
CA ASN A 229 -55.13 21.03 38.25
C ASN A 229 -54.41 22.08 37.37
N GLU A 230 -53.94 23.19 37.99
CA GLU A 230 -53.12 24.20 37.31
C GLU A 230 -51.82 23.60 36.78
N LEU A 231 -51.15 22.71 37.55
CA LEU A 231 -49.96 22.01 37.14
C LEU A 231 -50.25 21.09 35.92
N ASN A 232 -51.35 20.37 35.90
CA ASN A 232 -51.74 19.52 34.78
C ASN A 232 -52.06 20.34 33.50
N GLU A 233 -52.64 21.54 33.67
CA GLU A 233 -52.86 22.48 32.57
C GLU A 233 -51.52 22.95 31.99
N LEU A 234 -50.55 23.32 32.85
CA LEU A 234 -49.20 23.70 32.43
C LEU A 234 -48.47 22.52 31.71
N LYS A 235 -48.59 21.27 32.20
CA LYS A 235 -48.09 20.10 31.53
C LYS A 235 -48.68 19.89 30.13
N SER A 236 -49.98 20.13 29.99
CA SER A 236 -50.65 20.08 28.66
C SER A 236 -50.17 21.19 27.73
N GLN A 237 -49.95 22.41 28.29
CA GLN A 237 -49.36 23.51 27.53
C GLN A 237 -47.89 23.21 27.13
N GLU A 238 -47.10 22.62 28.02
CA GLU A 238 -45.74 22.17 27.75
C GLU A 238 -45.71 21.20 26.55
N GLN A 239 -46.55 20.15 26.59
CA GLN A 239 -46.62 19.17 25.52
C GLN A 239 -47.05 19.78 24.17
N THR A 240 -47.97 20.73 24.23
CA THR A 240 -48.42 21.48 23.05
C THR A 240 -47.29 22.32 22.46
N GLU A 241 -46.52 22.99 23.32
CA GLU A 241 -45.38 23.79 22.86
C GLU A 241 -44.23 22.93 22.31
N ILE A 242 -43.93 21.80 22.97
CA ILE A 242 -42.96 20.79 22.46
C ILE A 242 -43.37 20.35 21.06
N ASN A 243 -44.65 19.99 20.87
CA ASN A 243 -45.14 19.57 19.54
C ASN A 243 -45.00 20.68 18.49
N LYS A 244 -45.20 21.96 18.85
CA LYS A 244 -44.96 23.08 17.92
C LYS A 244 -43.48 23.21 17.54
N ILE A 245 -42.56 23.06 18.50
CA ILE A 245 -41.12 23.11 18.27
C ILE A 245 -40.74 21.98 17.31
N LEU A 246 -41.11 20.74 17.63
CA LEU A 246 -40.84 19.58 16.76
C LEU A 246 -41.44 19.73 15.36
N GLN A 247 -42.68 20.27 15.27
CA GLN A 247 -43.33 20.55 13.97
C GLN A 247 -42.56 21.61 13.17
N SER A 248 -42.00 22.64 13.83
CA SER A 248 -41.19 23.66 13.15
C SER A 248 -39.93 23.07 12.58
N LEU A 249 -39.18 22.27 13.36
CA LEU A 249 -38.00 21.56 12.92
C LEU A 249 -38.32 20.58 11.78
N THR A 250 -39.40 19.79 11.94
CA THR A 250 -39.84 18.85 10.90
C THR A 250 -40.20 19.54 9.60
N ARG A 251 -40.84 20.70 9.66
CA ARG A 251 -41.21 21.50 8.47
C ARG A 251 -39.94 21.93 7.69
N ARG A 252 -38.87 22.27 8.41
CA ARG A 252 -37.60 22.62 7.80
C ARG A 252 -36.92 21.42 7.18
N VAL A 253 -36.98 20.23 7.80
CA VAL A 253 -36.55 18.96 7.22
C VAL A 253 -37.35 18.66 5.94
N LYS A 254 -38.67 18.80 5.98
CA LYS A 254 -39.54 18.59 4.82
C LYS A 254 -39.14 19.50 3.63
N TYR A 255 -38.86 20.77 3.90
CA TYR A 255 -38.42 21.72 2.87
C TYR A 255 -37.16 21.29 2.19
N ASN A 256 -36.22 20.71 2.94
CA ASN A 256 -34.92 20.23 2.45
C ASN A 256 -34.93 18.72 2.07
N TYR A 257 -36.10 18.08 1.93
CA TYR A 257 -36.23 16.63 1.72
C TYR A 257 -35.31 16.08 0.62
N THR A 258 -35.36 16.67 -0.59
CA THR A 258 -34.59 16.20 -1.76
C THR A 258 -33.09 16.36 -1.52
N ARG A 259 -32.68 17.47 -0.93
CA ARG A 259 -31.31 17.77 -0.58
C ARG A 259 -30.74 16.75 0.41
N PHE A 260 -31.41 16.52 1.55
CA PHE A 260 -30.93 15.57 2.54
C PHE A 260 -30.93 14.12 2.05
N TYR A 261 -31.84 13.79 1.12
CA TYR A 261 -31.79 12.49 0.46
C TYR A 261 -30.52 12.34 -0.38
N PHE A 262 -30.17 13.33 -1.19
CA PHE A 262 -28.92 13.32 -1.97
C PHE A 262 -27.67 13.40 -1.08
N ASP A 263 -27.69 14.21 -0.04
CA ASP A 263 -26.59 14.28 0.94
C ASP A 263 -26.33 12.90 1.56
N GLN A 264 -27.37 12.15 1.95
CA GLN A 264 -27.24 10.78 2.46
C GLN A 264 -26.64 9.82 1.44
N GLU A 265 -27.06 9.89 0.19
CA GLU A 265 -26.51 9.05 -0.89
C GLU A 265 -25.05 9.37 -1.14
N LEU A 266 -24.67 10.65 -1.21
CA LEU A 266 -23.28 11.07 -1.39
C LEU A 266 -22.38 10.68 -0.22
N MET A 267 -22.87 10.85 1.01
CA MET A 267 -22.15 10.42 2.22
C MET A 267 -21.93 8.91 2.25
N SER A 268 -22.94 8.15 1.80
CA SER A 268 -22.84 6.69 1.71
C SER A 268 -21.88 6.25 0.59
N GLU A 269 -21.82 7.01 -0.51
CA GLU A 269 -20.85 6.76 -1.60
C GLU A 269 -19.42 7.04 -1.14
N LEU A 270 -19.20 8.14 -0.44
CA LEU A 270 -17.89 8.45 0.15
C LEU A 270 -17.45 7.36 1.14
N ASP A 271 -18.37 6.90 2.02
CA ASP A 271 -18.11 5.80 2.94
C ASP A 271 -17.73 4.50 2.21
N PHE A 272 -18.46 4.16 1.13
CA PHE A 272 -18.18 3.01 0.29
C PHE A 272 -16.77 3.08 -0.32
N ILE A 273 -16.39 4.23 -0.89
CA ILE A 273 -15.06 4.42 -1.50
C ILE A 273 -13.96 4.38 -0.44
N PHE A 274 -14.15 5.08 0.70
CA PHE A 274 -13.14 5.14 1.75
C PHE A 274 -12.99 3.84 2.54
N ALA A 275 -14.05 3.02 2.65
CA ALA A 275 -13.92 1.67 3.23
C ALA A 275 -13.01 0.78 2.36
N LYS A 276 -13.12 0.85 1.03
CA LYS A 276 -12.21 0.17 0.09
C LYS A 276 -10.80 0.75 0.15
N ALA A 277 -10.67 2.07 0.23
CA ALA A 277 -9.39 2.76 0.33
C ALA A 277 -8.64 2.38 1.62
N ARG A 278 -9.33 2.31 2.75
CA ARG A 278 -8.78 1.85 4.01
C ARG A 278 -8.21 0.44 3.91
N PHE A 279 -9.00 -0.50 3.36
CA PHE A 279 -8.51 -1.85 3.09
C PHE A 279 -7.27 -1.82 2.20
N GLY A 280 -7.28 -1.03 1.13
CA GLY A 280 -6.13 -0.87 0.24
C GLY A 280 -4.88 -0.36 0.94
N CYS A 281 -5.01 0.55 1.89
CA CYS A 281 -3.90 1.08 2.67
C CYS A 281 -3.43 0.09 3.75
N ASP A 282 -4.35 -0.59 4.44
CA ASP A 282 -4.03 -1.55 5.51
C ASP A 282 -3.25 -2.77 4.99
N TYR A 283 -3.47 -3.16 3.73
CA TYR A 283 -2.80 -4.29 3.05
C TYR A 283 -1.72 -3.88 2.05
N ASP A 284 -1.29 -2.61 2.04
CA ASP A 284 -0.32 -2.08 1.06
C ASP A 284 -0.68 -2.45 -0.38
N CYS A 285 -1.93 -2.23 -0.75
CA CYS A 285 -2.43 -2.50 -2.08
C CYS A 285 -2.03 -1.41 -3.07
N VAL A 286 -2.02 -1.80 -4.35
CA VAL A 286 -1.89 -0.89 -5.50
C VAL A 286 -3.16 -0.91 -6.33
N LYS A 287 -3.41 0.18 -7.04
CA LYS A 287 -4.43 0.21 -8.09
C LYS A 287 -3.96 -0.69 -9.23
N PRO A 288 -4.74 -1.70 -9.65
CA PRO A 288 -4.40 -2.53 -10.80
C PRO A 288 -4.58 -1.74 -12.11
N ASP A 289 -3.67 -1.96 -13.06
CA ASP A 289 -3.85 -1.56 -14.45
C ASP A 289 -4.74 -2.59 -15.17
N ILE A 290 -5.94 -2.17 -15.59
CA ILE A 290 -6.87 -3.06 -16.28
C ILE A 290 -6.64 -2.97 -17.77
N ASN A 291 -6.20 -4.09 -18.38
CA ASN A 291 -5.80 -4.13 -19.77
C ASN A 291 -6.74 -4.98 -20.64
N GLU A 292 -6.72 -4.73 -21.96
CA GLU A 292 -7.40 -5.52 -22.99
C GLU A 292 -6.42 -6.40 -23.78
N THR A 293 -5.12 -6.38 -23.43
CA THR A 293 -4.07 -7.13 -24.12
C THR A 293 -4.05 -8.59 -23.74
N GLY A 294 -4.71 -8.96 -22.66
CA GLY A 294 -4.76 -10.33 -22.14
C GLY A 294 -3.54 -10.73 -21.32
N VAL A 295 -2.65 -9.80 -20.97
CA VAL A 295 -1.46 -10.07 -20.15
C VAL A 295 -1.84 -9.97 -18.67
N LEU A 296 -1.72 -11.06 -17.93
CA LEU A 296 -1.84 -11.07 -16.46
C LEU A 296 -0.43 -10.98 -15.87
N SER A 297 -0.17 -9.94 -15.12
CA SER A 297 1.11 -9.75 -14.42
C SER A 297 0.85 -9.21 -13.01
N LEU A 298 1.15 -10.01 -12.02
CA LEU A 298 1.05 -9.66 -10.60
C LEU A 298 2.44 -9.78 -9.98
N LYS A 299 3.08 -8.67 -9.62
CA LYS A 299 4.42 -8.65 -9.03
C LYS A 299 4.33 -8.57 -7.52
N GLN A 300 5.03 -9.45 -6.83
CA GLN A 300 5.03 -9.56 -5.37
C GLN A 300 3.61 -9.66 -4.80
N ALA A 301 2.77 -10.47 -5.45
CA ALA A 301 1.38 -10.70 -5.06
C ALA A 301 1.31 -11.39 -3.70
N ARG A 302 0.41 -10.92 -2.85
CA ARG A 302 0.17 -11.45 -1.51
C ARG A 302 -1.30 -11.82 -1.35
N HIS A 303 -1.57 -12.95 -0.71
CA HIS A 303 -2.95 -13.34 -0.40
C HIS A 303 -3.44 -12.58 0.85
N PRO A 304 -4.48 -11.74 0.76
CA PRO A 304 -4.85 -10.84 1.86
C PRO A 304 -5.37 -11.56 3.12
N LEU A 305 -5.84 -12.80 3.02
CA LEU A 305 -6.32 -13.59 4.15
C LEU A 305 -5.24 -14.40 4.88
N ILE A 306 -4.00 -14.38 4.38
CA ILE A 306 -2.84 -14.98 5.04
C ILE A 306 -2.16 -13.89 5.88
N ASP A 307 -1.62 -14.29 7.04
CA ASP A 307 -0.86 -13.41 7.92
C ASP A 307 0.25 -12.69 7.13
N GLN A 308 0.19 -11.37 7.07
CA GLN A 308 1.08 -10.54 6.24
C GLN A 308 2.55 -10.60 6.70
N GLU A 309 2.83 -11.01 7.93
CA GLU A 309 4.20 -11.24 8.41
C GLU A 309 4.80 -12.58 7.94
N LYS A 310 3.95 -13.54 7.58
CA LYS A 310 4.36 -14.91 7.20
C LYS A 310 4.21 -15.18 5.70
N ILE A 311 3.43 -14.38 5.00
CA ILE A 311 3.20 -14.60 3.57
C ILE A 311 4.48 -14.38 2.77
N VAL A 312 4.72 -15.28 1.82
CA VAL A 312 5.78 -15.14 0.84
C VAL A 312 5.19 -14.49 -0.42
N PRO A 313 5.61 -13.27 -0.76
CA PRO A 313 5.14 -12.60 -1.98
C PRO A 313 5.63 -13.35 -3.23
N ASN A 314 4.77 -13.45 -4.25
CA ASN A 314 5.08 -14.17 -5.48
C ASN A 314 4.79 -13.35 -6.74
N ASP A 315 5.61 -13.54 -7.76
CA ASP A 315 5.35 -13.03 -9.09
C ASP A 315 4.51 -14.06 -9.87
N ILE A 316 3.30 -13.67 -10.29
CA ILE A 316 2.38 -14.53 -11.04
C ILE A 316 2.17 -13.87 -12.39
N ILE A 317 2.77 -14.43 -13.44
CA ILE A 317 2.77 -13.82 -14.77
C ILE A 317 2.34 -14.86 -15.80
N ILE A 318 1.39 -14.48 -16.65
CA ILE A 318 1.00 -15.24 -17.84
C ILE A 318 1.53 -14.48 -19.06
N ASP A 319 2.69 -14.87 -19.57
CA ASP A 319 3.28 -14.26 -20.78
C ASP A 319 2.59 -14.73 -22.06
N GLY A 320 2.06 -15.96 -22.05
CA GLY A 320 1.28 -16.56 -23.13
C GLY A 320 -0.21 -16.58 -22.83
N LYS A 321 -0.80 -17.77 -22.97
CA LYS A 321 -2.21 -18.01 -22.64
C LYS A 321 -2.39 -18.78 -21.33
N MET A 322 -1.34 -19.47 -20.86
CA MET A 322 -1.42 -20.33 -19.69
C MET A 322 -0.17 -20.25 -18.82
N LEU A 323 -0.38 -20.26 -17.51
CA LEU A 323 0.63 -20.53 -16.49
C LEU A 323 0.40 -21.93 -15.91
N MET A 324 1.34 -22.84 -16.12
CA MET A 324 1.29 -24.20 -15.57
C MET A 324 2.24 -24.31 -14.37
N ILE A 325 1.68 -24.53 -13.17
CA ILE A 325 2.41 -24.61 -11.91
C ILE A 325 2.71 -26.07 -11.57
N THR A 326 3.99 -26.40 -11.42
CA THR A 326 4.48 -27.75 -11.16
C THR A 326 5.12 -27.84 -9.77
N GLY A 327 5.27 -29.06 -9.23
CA GLY A 327 5.90 -29.29 -7.92
C GLY A 327 5.04 -30.09 -6.96
N SER A 328 5.47 -30.21 -5.69
CA SER A 328 4.75 -30.96 -4.64
C SER A 328 3.47 -30.23 -4.19
N ASN A 329 2.46 -30.99 -3.71
CA ASN A 329 1.19 -30.42 -3.26
C ASN A 329 1.35 -29.51 -2.03
N THR A 330 2.31 -29.82 -1.16
CA THR A 330 2.63 -29.03 0.04
C THR A 330 3.34 -27.71 -0.27
N GLY A 331 3.77 -27.47 -1.53
CA GLY A 331 4.59 -26.34 -1.94
C GLY A 331 3.85 -25.01 -2.09
N GLY A 332 2.51 -24.97 -2.01
CA GLY A 332 1.72 -23.73 -2.13
C GLY A 332 1.13 -23.47 -3.53
N LYS A 333 1.05 -24.47 -4.43
CA LYS A 333 0.41 -24.35 -5.76
C LYS A 333 -1.00 -23.81 -5.70
N THR A 334 -1.83 -24.42 -4.84
CA THR A 334 -3.24 -24.01 -4.60
C THR A 334 -3.33 -22.58 -4.08
N VAL A 335 -2.39 -22.15 -3.24
CA VAL A 335 -2.34 -20.78 -2.72
C VAL A 335 -2.03 -19.78 -3.84
N ALA A 336 -1.07 -20.09 -4.70
CA ALA A 336 -0.74 -19.24 -5.86
C ALA A 336 -1.94 -19.11 -6.82
N LEU A 337 -2.63 -20.23 -7.13
CA LEU A 337 -3.87 -20.25 -7.92
C LEU A 337 -4.96 -19.38 -7.29
N LYS A 338 -5.24 -19.59 -5.99
CA LYS A 338 -6.24 -18.79 -5.26
C LYS A 338 -5.86 -17.32 -5.20
N THR A 339 -4.57 -17.00 -5.01
CA THR A 339 -4.10 -15.61 -4.99
C THR A 339 -4.37 -14.94 -6.34
N ALA A 340 -3.95 -15.55 -7.45
CA ALA A 340 -4.18 -14.99 -8.77
C ALA A 340 -5.68 -14.77 -9.06
N GLY A 341 -6.51 -15.76 -8.74
CA GLY A 341 -7.95 -15.68 -8.94
C GLY A 341 -8.62 -14.62 -8.08
N LEU A 342 -8.28 -14.57 -6.78
CA LEU A 342 -8.83 -13.60 -5.84
C LEU A 342 -8.43 -12.18 -6.22
N LEU A 343 -7.16 -11.92 -6.54
CA LEU A 343 -6.70 -10.59 -6.92
C LEU A 343 -7.31 -10.13 -8.25
N SER A 344 -7.48 -11.05 -9.21
CA SER A 344 -8.18 -10.73 -10.47
C SER A 344 -9.65 -10.38 -10.21
N LEU A 345 -10.33 -11.14 -9.34
CA LEU A 345 -11.71 -10.86 -8.95
C LEU A 345 -11.84 -9.53 -8.23
N MET A 346 -10.95 -9.25 -7.27
CA MET A 346 -10.89 -7.97 -6.56
C MET A 346 -10.71 -6.79 -7.52
N ALA A 347 -9.75 -6.89 -8.44
CA ALA A 347 -9.45 -5.84 -9.41
C ALA A 347 -10.65 -5.48 -10.28
N ILE A 348 -11.34 -6.50 -10.84
CA ILE A 348 -12.48 -6.29 -11.73
C ILE A 348 -13.76 -5.91 -10.95
N SER A 349 -13.77 -6.13 -9.64
CA SER A 349 -14.81 -5.61 -8.74
C SER A 349 -14.50 -4.21 -8.19
N GLY A 350 -13.51 -3.50 -8.73
CA GLY A 350 -13.18 -2.12 -8.31
C GLY A 350 -12.47 -2.02 -6.97
N LEU A 351 -11.68 -3.03 -6.58
CA LEU A 351 -10.83 -3.04 -5.40
C LEU A 351 -9.35 -2.93 -5.80
N ALA A 352 -8.55 -2.34 -4.92
CA ALA A 352 -7.09 -2.40 -5.01
C ALA A 352 -6.58 -3.80 -4.63
N VAL A 353 -5.40 -4.18 -5.11
CA VAL A 353 -4.82 -5.51 -4.94
C VAL A 353 -3.49 -5.47 -4.18
N PRO A 354 -3.24 -6.39 -3.22
CA PRO A 354 -2.01 -6.46 -2.46
C PRO A 354 -0.85 -7.01 -3.30
N ALA A 355 -0.21 -6.11 -4.05
CA ALA A 355 0.94 -6.35 -4.91
C ALA A 355 1.81 -5.09 -4.97
N ILE A 356 3.02 -5.18 -5.56
CA ILE A 356 3.83 -3.98 -5.85
C ILE A 356 3.42 -3.38 -7.21
N ASP A 357 3.04 -4.24 -8.15
CA ASP A 357 2.59 -3.85 -9.49
C ASP A 357 1.61 -4.91 -10.00
N ALA A 358 0.52 -4.50 -10.63
CA ALA A 358 -0.53 -5.39 -11.11
C ALA A 358 -1.10 -4.90 -12.44
N SER A 359 -1.00 -5.74 -13.46
CA SER A 359 -1.69 -5.56 -14.74
C SER A 359 -2.57 -6.78 -14.97
N ILE A 360 -3.89 -6.56 -15.10
CA ILE A 360 -4.90 -7.60 -15.08
C ILE A 360 -5.82 -7.41 -16.29
N PRO A 361 -6.05 -8.47 -17.09
CA PRO A 361 -7.00 -8.41 -18.19
C PRO A 361 -8.43 -8.14 -17.70
N PHE A 362 -9.21 -7.43 -18.50
CA PHE A 362 -10.63 -7.23 -18.23
C PHE A 362 -11.41 -8.54 -18.46
N PHE A 363 -11.44 -9.38 -17.43
CA PHE A 363 -12.14 -10.67 -17.47
C PHE A 363 -13.66 -10.49 -17.34
N ASP A 364 -14.41 -11.30 -18.11
CA ASP A 364 -15.87 -11.39 -17.99
C ASP A 364 -16.32 -12.42 -16.95
N ALA A 365 -15.48 -13.40 -16.66
CA ALA A 365 -15.73 -14.42 -15.65
C ALA A 365 -14.44 -15.01 -15.09
N VAL A 366 -14.51 -15.48 -13.85
CA VAL A 366 -13.46 -16.29 -13.20
C VAL A 366 -14.04 -17.64 -12.86
N TYR A 367 -13.54 -18.69 -13.49
CA TYR A 367 -13.95 -20.07 -13.26
C TYR A 367 -12.90 -20.80 -12.42
N THR A 368 -13.37 -21.65 -11.50
CA THR A 368 -12.48 -22.39 -10.60
C THR A 368 -12.85 -23.86 -10.55
N ASP A 369 -11.84 -24.72 -10.69
CA ASP A 369 -11.87 -26.11 -10.28
C ASP A 369 -10.74 -26.30 -9.25
N ILE A 370 -11.00 -25.86 -8.01
CA ILE A 370 -10.06 -25.86 -6.87
C ILE A 370 -10.76 -26.48 -5.68
N GLY A 371 -10.03 -27.34 -4.96
CA GLY A 371 -10.42 -27.92 -3.68
C GLY A 371 -10.90 -29.35 -3.76
N ASP A 372 -10.53 -30.13 -2.73
CA ASP A 372 -10.98 -31.51 -2.49
C ASP A 372 -12.35 -31.48 -1.80
N GLU A 373 -13.40 -31.86 -2.49
CA GLU A 373 -14.71 -32.15 -1.88
C GLU A 373 -14.65 -33.49 -1.11
N GLN A 374 -13.87 -33.52 -0.03
CA GLN A 374 -13.83 -34.67 0.92
C GLN A 374 -15.02 -34.64 1.89
N SER A 375 -16.22 -34.33 1.44
CA SER A 375 -17.40 -34.51 2.26
C SER A 375 -17.83 -35.97 2.23
N ILE A 376 -17.87 -36.60 3.43
CA ILE A 376 -18.19 -38.00 3.66
C ILE A 376 -19.58 -38.42 3.11
N GLU A 377 -20.45 -37.47 2.75
CA GLU A 377 -21.80 -37.69 2.27
C GLU A 377 -21.95 -37.90 0.76
N GLN A 378 -20.92 -37.61 -0.07
CA GLN A 378 -20.98 -37.79 -1.52
C GLN A 378 -19.83 -38.67 -2.01
N SER A 379 -19.94 -39.96 -1.80
CA SER A 379 -18.95 -40.99 -2.21
C SER A 379 -18.97 -41.32 -3.71
N LEU A 380 -19.54 -40.53 -4.58
CA LEU A 380 -19.39 -40.63 -6.03
C LEU A 380 -18.26 -39.74 -6.46
N SER A 381 -17.07 -40.32 -6.27
CA SER A 381 -15.75 -39.97 -6.79
C SER A 381 -15.49 -38.47 -7.02
N THR A 382 -14.52 -37.94 -6.27
CA THR A 382 -13.84 -36.64 -6.46
C THR A 382 -13.63 -36.32 -7.96
N TYR A 383 -13.28 -37.33 -8.77
CA TYR A 383 -13.15 -37.25 -10.21
C TYR A 383 -14.43 -36.78 -10.93
N SER A 384 -15.62 -37.33 -10.55
CA SER A 384 -16.89 -36.93 -11.20
C SER A 384 -17.27 -35.50 -10.87
N SER A 385 -16.92 -34.99 -9.70
CA SER A 385 -17.14 -33.60 -9.30
C SER A 385 -16.26 -32.67 -10.13
N HIS A 386 -14.95 -32.93 -10.21
CA HIS A 386 -14.03 -32.20 -11.06
C HIS A 386 -14.48 -32.19 -12.53
N MET A 387 -14.87 -33.36 -13.07
CA MET A 387 -15.32 -33.47 -14.44
C MET A 387 -16.56 -32.65 -14.75
N LYS A 388 -17.53 -32.61 -13.81
CA LYS A 388 -18.72 -31.73 -13.97
C LYS A 388 -18.37 -30.26 -14.00
N LYS A 389 -17.44 -29.81 -13.15
CA LYS A 389 -16.93 -28.43 -13.16
C LYS A 389 -16.21 -28.10 -14.46
N LEU A 390 -15.35 -28.99 -14.93
CA LEU A 390 -14.63 -28.83 -16.21
C LEU A 390 -15.59 -28.79 -17.41
N ILE A 391 -16.61 -29.66 -17.44
CA ILE A 391 -17.66 -29.60 -18.48
C ILE A 391 -18.38 -28.25 -18.46
N TYR A 392 -18.77 -27.76 -17.28
CA TYR A 392 -19.41 -26.46 -17.14
C TYR A 392 -18.49 -25.33 -17.63
N ILE A 393 -17.20 -25.37 -17.28
CA ILE A 393 -16.19 -24.40 -17.76
C ILE A 393 -16.09 -24.46 -19.29
N LEU A 394 -15.99 -25.66 -19.86
CA LEU A 394 -15.93 -25.85 -21.31
C LEU A 394 -17.17 -25.35 -22.05
N GLU A 395 -18.35 -25.36 -21.44
CA GLU A 395 -19.58 -24.86 -22.04
C GLU A 395 -19.70 -23.32 -22.00
N HIS A 396 -19.14 -22.67 -20.95
CA HIS A 396 -19.41 -21.27 -20.66
C HIS A 396 -18.22 -20.33 -20.80
N ALA A 397 -16.97 -20.86 -20.84
CA ALA A 397 -15.77 -20.03 -20.93
C ALA A 397 -15.66 -19.32 -22.27
N THR A 398 -15.32 -18.04 -22.22
CA THR A 398 -15.07 -17.15 -23.36
C THR A 398 -13.57 -16.84 -23.49
N CYS A 399 -13.17 -16.12 -24.52
CA CYS A 399 -11.78 -15.65 -24.68
C CYS A 399 -11.36 -14.63 -23.60
N ARG A 400 -12.31 -14.04 -22.86
CA ARG A 400 -12.05 -13.12 -21.76
C ARG A 400 -12.21 -13.77 -20.39
N SER A 401 -12.30 -15.09 -20.31
CA SER A 401 -12.43 -15.78 -19.02
C SER A 401 -11.08 -16.16 -18.44
N LEU A 402 -10.94 -16.03 -17.12
CA LEU A 402 -9.85 -16.61 -16.34
C LEU A 402 -10.27 -17.96 -15.81
N ILE A 403 -9.47 -19.00 -16.05
CA ILE A 403 -9.73 -20.37 -15.65
C ILE A 403 -8.64 -20.85 -14.70
N LEU A 404 -9.04 -21.33 -13.54
CA LEU A 404 -8.17 -21.82 -12.48
C LEU A 404 -8.44 -23.30 -12.25
N ILE A 405 -7.45 -24.17 -12.53
CA ILE A 405 -7.59 -25.62 -12.39
C ILE A 405 -6.49 -26.13 -11.45
N ASP A 406 -6.89 -26.71 -10.35
CA ASP A 406 -5.95 -27.37 -9.43
C ASP A 406 -5.91 -28.87 -9.71
N GLU A 407 -4.70 -29.43 -9.82
CA GLU A 407 -4.45 -30.85 -10.07
C GLU A 407 -5.17 -31.44 -11.28
N ILE A 408 -5.04 -30.78 -12.44
CA ILE A 408 -5.69 -31.27 -13.67
C ILE A 408 -5.34 -32.73 -13.98
N GLY A 409 -6.36 -33.53 -14.28
CA GLY A 409 -6.26 -34.94 -14.60
C GLY A 409 -6.24 -35.88 -13.38
N SER A 410 -6.28 -35.36 -12.15
CA SER A 410 -6.26 -36.18 -10.93
C SER A 410 -7.54 -37.02 -10.74
N GLY A 411 -7.43 -38.06 -9.94
CA GLY A 411 -8.57 -38.91 -9.54
C GLY A 411 -8.90 -40.07 -10.47
N THR A 412 -8.13 -40.33 -11.52
CA THR A 412 -8.25 -41.48 -12.42
C THR A 412 -6.88 -42.12 -12.69
N ASP A 413 -6.80 -43.09 -13.62
CA ASP A 413 -5.51 -43.61 -14.08
C ASP A 413 -4.61 -42.48 -14.58
N PRO A 414 -3.31 -42.41 -14.16
CA PRO A 414 -2.42 -41.32 -14.49
C PRO A 414 -2.27 -41.04 -16.00
N GLN A 415 -2.24 -42.07 -16.84
CA GLN A 415 -2.11 -41.90 -18.28
C GLN A 415 -3.40 -41.39 -18.93
N GLU A 416 -4.57 -41.93 -18.51
CA GLU A 416 -5.86 -41.48 -18.99
C GLU A 416 -6.13 -40.02 -18.51
N GLY A 417 -5.78 -39.71 -17.26
CA GLY A 417 -5.92 -38.38 -16.67
C GLY A 417 -5.05 -37.34 -17.38
N ALA A 418 -3.81 -37.69 -17.69
CA ALA A 418 -2.91 -36.81 -18.44
C ALA A 418 -3.42 -36.54 -19.85
N CYS A 419 -3.80 -37.57 -20.62
CA CYS A 419 -4.33 -37.43 -21.99
C CYS A 419 -5.63 -36.58 -22.01
N LEU A 420 -6.53 -36.79 -21.05
CA LEU A 420 -7.78 -36.03 -20.95
C LEU A 420 -7.48 -34.59 -20.54
N GLY A 421 -6.56 -34.37 -19.60
CA GLY A 421 -6.11 -33.05 -19.18
C GLY A 421 -5.51 -32.26 -20.35
N GLU A 422 -4.65 -32.87 -21.15
CA GLU A 422 -4.08 -32.27 -22.37
C GLU A 422 -5.17 -31.84 -23.36
N ALA A 423 -6.13 -32.72 -23.65
CA ALA A 423 -7.24 -32.43 -24.58
C ALA A 423 -8.15 -31.28 -24.08
N ILE A 424 -8.41 -31.22 -22.77
CA ILE A 424 -9.17 -30.12 -22.15
C ILE A 424 -8.41 -28.80 -22.27
N LEU A 425 -7.11 -28.81 -21.92
CA LEU A 425 -6.25 -27.61 -22.02
C LEU A 425 -6.16 -27.12 -23.46
N ASP A 426 -5.95 -28.00 -24.44
CA ASP A 426 -5.93 -27.65 -25.86
C ASP A 426 -7.24 -26.98 -26.29
N THR A 427 -8.37 -27.50 -25.84
CA THR A 427 -9.70 -26.93 -26.16
C THR A 427 -9.85 -25.52 -25.62
N LEU A 428 -9.39 -25.27 -24.38
CA LEU A 428 -9.47 -23.96 -23.73
C LEU A 428 -8.44 -22.96 -24.33
N LEU A 429 -7.23 -23.41 -24.62
CA LEU A 429 -6.20 -22.60 -25.28
C LEU A 429 -6.61 -22.17 -26.70
N ASN A 430 -7.29 -23.05 -27.44
CA ASN A 430 -7.85 -22.72 -28.76
C ASN A 430 -8.99 -21.69 -28.71
N ARG A 431 -9.60 -21.48 -27.53
CA ARG A 431 -10.60 -20.41 -27.27
C ARG A 431 -9.97 -19.11 -26.81
N ASP A 432 -8.66 -19.02 -26.76
CA ASP A 432 -7.90 -17.85 -26.26
C ASP A 432 -8.18 -17.50 -24.79
N CYS A 433 -8.66 -18.46 -23.97
CA CYS A 433 -8.84 -18.27 -22.53
C CYS A 433 -7.50 -18.02 -21.83
N ARG A 434 -7.54 -17.38 -20.67
CA ARG A 434 -6.37 -17.30 -19.76
C ARG A 434 -6.52 -18.38 -18.70
N ILE A 435 -5.45 -19.20 -18.56
CA ILE A 435 -5.49 -20.40 -17.74
C ILE A 435 -4.36 -20.39 -16.73
N ILE A 436 -4.66 -20.70 -15.48
CA ILE A 436 -3.65 -21.09 -14.49
C ILE A 436 -4.00 -22.49 -14.03
N ALA A 437 -3.13 -23.45 -14.33
CA ALA A 437 -3.36 -24.83 -13.92
C ALA A 437 -2.19 -25.38 -13.11
N SER A 438 -2.49 -26.22 -12.13
CA SER A 438 -1.47 -27.01 -11.45
C SER A 438 -1.49 -28.45 -11.88
N THR A 439 -0.33 -29.10 -11.88
CA THR A 439 -0.21 -30.53 -12.14
C THR A 439 0.99 -31.14 -11.43
N HIS A 440 0.90 -32.43 -11.16
CA HIS A 440 2.01 -33.25 -10.71
C HIS A 440 2.41 -34.33 -11.75
N TYR A 441 1.68 -34.45 -12.89
CA TYR A 441 1.95 -35.45 -13.93
C TYR A 441 3.12 -35.04 -14.83
N GLY A 442 4.02 -36.01 -15.09
CA GLY A 442 5.19 -35.82 -15.92
C GLY A 442 4.85 -35.51 -17.39
N GLU A 443 3.82 -36.18 -17.91
CA GLU A 443 3.32 -36.01 -19.28
C GLU A 443 2.86 -34.59 -19.54
N LEU A 444 2.06 -34.00 -18.60
CA LEU A 444 1.58 -32.62 -18.72
C LEU A 444 2.71 -31.60 -18.56
N LYS A 445 3.78 -31.91 -17.78
CA LYS A 445 4.98 -31.07 -17.73
C LYS A 445 5.68 -31.05 -19.07
N SER A 446 5.81 -32.22 -19.71
CA SER A 446 6.41 -32.37 -21.03
C SER A 446 5.57 -31.68 -22.12
N TYR A 447 4.26 -31.80 -22.05
CA TYR A 447 3.32 -31.05 -22.89
C TYR A 447 3.56 -29.52 -22.79
N GLY A 448 3.64 -28.98 -21.57
CA GLY A 448 3.91 -27.55 -21.35
C GLY A 448 5.26 -27.09 -21.88
N GLN A 449 6.30 -27.97 -21.91
CA GLN A 449 7.61 -27.65 -22.49
C GLN A 449 7.63 -27.53 -24.01
N THR A 450 6.69 -28.18 -24.69
CA THR A 450 6.66 -28.21 -26.17
C THR A 450 5.87 -27.04 -26.77
N ARG A 451 5.30 -26.18 -25.94
CA ARG A 451 4.40 -25.09 -26.37
C ARG A 451 4.89 -23.72 -25.91
N ASP A 452 4.96 -22.77 -26.83
CA ASP A 452 5.41 -21.40 -26.59
C ASP A 452 4.32 -20.54 -25.89
N ASP A 453 3.04 -20.97 -25.94
CA ASP A 453 1.92 -20.26 -25.31
C ASP A 453 1.67 -20.67 -23.85
N ILE A 454 2.50 -21.57 -23.29
CA ILE A 454 2.45 -22.05 -21.91
C ILE A 454 3.72 -21.63 -21.17
N THR A 455 3.55 -20.84 -20.13
CA THR A 455 4.61 -20.53 -19.18
C THR A 455 4.63 -21.58 -18.08
N LEU A 456 5.77 -22.24 -17.90
CA LEU A 456 5.97 -23.19 -16.81
C LEU A 456 6.46 -22.47 -15.56
N ALA A 457 5.95 -22.87 -14.42
CA ALA A 457 6.44 -22.40 -13.12
C ALA A 457 6.59 -23.57 -12.13
N SER A 458 7.49 -23.43 -11.19
CA SER A 458 7.66 -24.39 -10.11
C SER A 458 7.55 -23.74 -8.75
N VAL A 459 7.08 -24.50 -7.76
CA VAL A 459 7.10 -24.08 -6.36
C VAL A 459 8.40 -24.54 -5.72
N GLY A 460 9.10 -23.60 -5.07
CA GLY A 460 10.40 -23.88 -4.46
C GLY A 460 10.26 -24.78 -3.23
N PHE A 461 11.25 -25.65 -3.05
CA PHE A 461 11.41 -26.53 -1.89
C PHE A 461 12.85 -26.46 -1.40
N ASP A 462 13.03 -26.26 -0.13
CA ASP A 462 14.34 -26.23 0.51
C ASP A 462 14.71 -27.64 0.98
N VAL A 463 15.72 -28.20 0.36
CA VAL A 463 16.17 -29.56 0.64
C VAL A 463 16.93 -29.67 1.96
N GLU A 464 17.59 -28.58 2.42
CA GLU A 464 18.32 -28.58 3.69
C GLU A 464 17.37 -28.54 4.89
N THR A 465 16.33 -27.71 4.83
CA THR A 465 15.33 -27.58 5.91
C THR A 465 14.15 -28.52 5.74
N MET A 466 14.05 -29.22 4.61
CA MET A 466 12.93 -30.10 4.21
C MET A 466 11.58 -29.39 4.28
N ARG A 467 11.54 -28.10 3.90
CA ARG A 467 10.33 -27.26 3.96
C ARG A 467 10.05 -26.59 2.64
N PRO A 468 8.78 -26.40 2.27
CA PRO A 468 8.43 -25.57 1.15
C PRO A 468 8.86 -24.11 1.37
N THR A 469 9.45 -23.50 0.37
CA THR A 469 9.80 -22.05 0.41
C THR A 469 8.61 -21.17 0.07
N TYR A 470 7.53 -21.75 -0.47
CA TYR A 470 6.33 -21.07 -0.97
C TYR A 470 6.62 -20.03 -2.09
N ARG A 471 7.82 -20.04 -2.67
CA ARG A 471 8.20 -19.16 -3.77
C ARG A 471 7.89 -19.81 -5.10
N LEU A 472 7.22 -19.05 -5.97
CA LEU A 472 6.95 -19.43 -7.34
C LEU A 472 8.13 -18.98 -8.22
N LYS A 473 8.76 -19.92 -8.91
CA LYS A 473 9.81 -19.66 -9.89
C LYS A 473 9.24 -19.82 -11.29
N LEU A 474 9.19 -18.74 -12.05
CA LEU A 474 8.76 -18.75 -13.45
C LEU A 474 9.82 -19.41 -14.34
N HIS A 475 9.40 -19.93 -15.49
CA HIS A 475 10.25 -20.61 -16.49
C HIS A 475 11.06 -21.77 -15.93
N SER A 476 10.57 -22.41 -14.86
CA SER A 476 11.22 -23.54 -14.21
C SER A 476 10.27 -24.72 -14.02
N ILE A 477 10.83 -25.93 -13.94
CA ILE A 477 10.08 -27.17 -13.75
C ILE A 477 10.39 -27.72 -12.38
N GLY A 478 9.36 -27.97 -11.59
CA GLY A 478 9.50 -28.52 -10.24
C GLY A 478 9.89 -30.00 -10.25
N SER A 479 10.92 -30.33 -9.45
CA SER A 479 11.25 -31.70 -9.10
C SER A 479 10.28 -32.26 -8.07
N SER A 480 10.11 -33.58 -8.05
CA SER A 480 9.34 -34.24 -7.00
C SER A 480 10.31 -34.64 -5.88
N TYR A 481 10.09 -34.15 -4.67
CA TYR A 481 10.93 -34.42 -3.50
C TYR A 481 10.30 -35.50 -2.58
N ALA A 482 9.59 -36.48 -3.17
CA ALA A 482 8.87 -37.48 -2.39
C ALA A 482 9.80 -38.40 -1.59
N PHE A 483 10.96 -38.74 -2.14
CA PHE A 483 11.94 -39.59 -1.48
C PHE A 483 12.64 -38.88 -0.33
N GLU A 484 13.06 -37.64 -0.55
CA GLU A 484 13.70 -36.79 0.44
C GLU A 484 12.75 -36.48 1.62
N ILE A 485 11.48 -36.25 1.32
CA ILE A 485 10.43 -36.05 2.34
C ILE A 485 10.22 -37.37 3.13
N ALA A 486 10.13 -38.51 2.46
CA ALA A 486 9.96 -39.81 3.12
C ALA A 486 11.14 -40.14 4.05
N GLU A 487 12.37 -39.84 3.63
CA GLU A 487 13.57 -39.94 4.43
C GLU A 487 13.51 -39.07 5.69
N SER A 488 13.14 -37.80 5.52
CA SER A 488 13.00 -36.85 6.64
C SER A 488 11.94 -37.25 7.66
N LEU A 489 10.91 -37.99 7.23
CA LEU A 489 9.87 -38.55 8.07
C LEU A 489 10.28 -39.85 8.77
N GLY A 490 11.49 -40.37 8.45
CA GLY A 490 12.06 -41.52 9.11
C GLY A 490 11.80 -42.86 8.39
N LEU A 491 11.50 -42.84 7.06
CA LEU A 491 11.47 -44.05 6.28
C LEU A 491 12.89 -44.63 6.14
N ASP A 492 13.03 -45.94 6.24
CA ASP A 492 14.31 -46.61 6.20
C ASP A 492 15.05 -46.37 4.89
N HIS A 493 16.34 -46.08 4.98
CA HIS A 493 17.21 -45.79 3.85
C HIS A 493 17.24 -46.93 2.81
N GLU A 494 17.19 -48.20 3.31
CA GLU A 494 17.17 -49.37 2.38
C GLU A 494 15.89 -49.38 1.51
N ILE A 495 14.75 -48.91 2.05
CA ILE A 495 13.50 -48.83 1.30
C ILE A 495 13.58 -47.71 0.24
N ILE A 496 14.20 -46.61 0.61
CA ILE A 496 14.38 -45.46 -0.29
C ILE A 496 15.33 -45.82 -1.43
N ASP A 497 16.48 -46.43 -1.15
CA ASP A 497 17.42 -46.86 -2.13
C ASP A 497 16.81 -47.88 -3.11
N HIS A 498 16.02 -48.82 -2.62
CA HIS A 498 15.29 -49.77 -3.44
C HIS A 498 14.24 -49.05 -4.34
N ALA A 499 13.54 -48.03 -3.80
CA ALA A 499 12.57 -47.26 -4.56
C ALA A 499 13.23 -46.39 -5.64
N LEU A 500 14.40 -45.78 -5.36
CA LEU A 500 15.21 -45.03 -6.31
C LEU A 500 15.71 -45.95 -7.44
N HIS A 501 16.21 -47.12 -7.09
CA HIS A 501 16.66 -48.10 -8.12
C HIS A 501 15.50 -48.52 -9.03
N ASN A 502 14.33 -48.83 -8.48
CA ASN A 502 13.14 -49.18 -9.25
C ASN A 502 12.66 -48.00 -10.15
N LYS A 503 12.83 -46.75 -9.70
CA LYS A 503 12.56 -45.56 -10.53
C LYS A 503 13.53 -45.47 -11.70
N GLU A 504 14.85 -45.60 -11.43
CA GLU A 504 15.90 -45.52 -12.44
C GLU A 504 15.77 -46.61 -13.52
N GLU A 505 15.35 -47.84 -13.16
CA GLU A 505 15.10 -48.91 -14.11
C GLU A 505 13.90 -48.64 -15.03
N ARG A 506 12.89 -47.92 -14.54
CA ARG A 506 11.67 -47.61 -15.32
C ARG A 506 11.80 -46.37 -16.20
N MET A 507 12.78 -45.50 -15.91
CA MET A 507 12.97 -44.24 -16.65
C MET A 507 13.63 -44.48 -17.99
N SER A 508 13.11 -43.85 -19.03
CA SER A 508 13.76 -43.79 -20.36
C SER A 508 15.05 -42.94 -20.34
N GLU A 509 15.93 -43.10 -21.30
CA GLU A 509 17.14 -42.26 -21.39
C GLU A 509 16.82 -40.76 -21.55
N ALA A 510 15.75 -40.44 -22.25
CA ALA A 510 15.29 -39.06 -22.42
C ALA A 510 14.83 -38.43 -21.09
N GLU A 511 14.09 -39.20 -20.27
CA GLU A 511 13.65 -38.77 -18.95
C GLU A 511 14.82 -38.57 -17.98
N LYS A 512 15.82 -39.48 -18.01
CA LYS A 512 17.05 -39.34 -17.22
C LYS A 512 17.83 -38.07 -17.57
N LEU A 513 17.91 -37.74 -18.86
CA LEU A 513 18.56 -36.52 -19.31
C LEU A 513 17.80 -35.27 -18.89
N THR A 514 16.47 -35.30 -19.00
CA THR A 514 15.60 -34.19 -18.59
C THR A 514 15.69 -33.96 -17.09
N GLU A 515 15.65 -35.02 -16.26
CA GLU A 515 15.81 -34.90 -14.80
C GLU A 515 17.18 -34.33 -14.42
N LYS A 516 18.25 -34.74 -15.11
CA LYS A 516 19.59 -34.20 -14.88
C LYS A 516 19.70 -32.71 -15.25
N LEU A 517 19.10 -32.30 -16.36
CA LEU A 517 19.07 -30.92 -16.80
C LEU A 517 18.24 -30.05 -15.81
N THR A 518 17.11 -30.56 -15.38
CA THR A 518 16.24 -29.87 -14.36
C THR A 518 16.98 -29.68 -13.05
N LYS A 519 17.74 -30.71 -12.60
CA LYS A 519 18.53 -30.60 -11.37
C LYS A 519 19.66 -29.57 -11.51
N GLN A 520 20.35 -29.56 -12.64
CA GLN A 520 21.42 -28.58 -12.93
C GLN A 520 20.85 -27.15 -13.04
N SER A 521 19.68 -26.99 -13.64
CA SER A 521 19.00 -25.69 -13.71
C SER A 521 18.64 -25.18 -12.30
N ALA A 522 18.08 -26.03 -11.44
CA ALA A 522 17.76 -25.67 -10.06
C ALA A 522 19.00 -25.26 -9.25
N GLU A 523 20.13 -25.96 -9.41
CA GLU A 523 21.41 -25.60 -8.78
C GLU A 523 21.97 -24.25 -9.27
N LEU A 524 21.74 -23.92 -10.54
CA LEU A 524 22.15 -22.63 -11.12
C LEU A 524 21.28 -21.49 -10.58
N ASP A 525 19.98 -21.71 -10.53
CA ASP A 525 19.01 -20.74 -10.01
C ASP A 525 19.30 -20.41 -8.53
N GLU A 526 19.62 -21.43 -7.72
CA GLU A 526 19.98 -21.23 -6.31
C GLU A 526 21.27 -20.40 -6.16
N LYS A 527 22.26 -20.65 -7.00
CA LYS A 527 23.50 -19.84 -7.02
C LYS A 527 23.24 -18.43 -7.45
N GLU A 528 22.38 -18.22 -8.45
CA GLU A 528 22.01 -16.88 -8.93
C GLU A 528 21.24 -16.10 -7.85
N GLU A 529 20.31 -16.74 -7.14
CA GLU A 529 19.59 -16.14 -6.02
C GLU A 529 20.53 -15.75 -4.87
N ARG A 530 21.52 -16.62 -4.58
CA ARG A 530 22.55 -16.35 -3.59
C ARG A 530 23.44 -15.17 -3.98
N ILE A 531 23.82 -15.07 -5.25
CA ILE A 531 24.58 -13.93 -5.78
C ILE A 531 23.77 -12.63 -5.65
N ASN A 532 22.49 -12.66 -6.02
CA ASN A 532 21.62 -11.48 -5.93
C ASN A 532 21.42 -11.02 -4.49
N GLN A 533 21.28 -11.95 -3.53
CA GLN A 533 21.24 -11.63 -2.10
C GLN A 533 22.54 -10.96 -1.63
N LEU A 534 23.70 -11.52 -2.01
CA LEU A 534 25.01 -10.96 -1.66
C LEU A 534 25.23 -9.58 -2.28
N LEU A 535 24.74 -9.35 -3.50
CA LEU A 535 24.79 -8.02 -4.14
C LEU A 535 23.92 -7.01 -3.39
N ALA A 536 22.70 -7.37 -3.02
CA ALA A 536 21.80 -6.50 -2.27
C ALA A 536 22.34 -6.17 -0.87
N ASP A 537 22.95 -7.15 -0.19
CA ASP A 537 23.60 -6.92 1.12
C ASP A 537 24.83 -6.04 1.00
N ASN A 538 25.62 -6.22 -0.07
CA ASN A 538 26.80 -5.39 -0.37
C ASN A 538 26.39 -3.94 -0.66
N GLU A 539 25.31 -3.74 -1.41
CA GLU A 539 24.74 -2.41 -1.70
C GLU A 539 24.24 -1.69 -0.43
N LYS A 540 23.54 -2.42 0.46
CA LYS A 540 23.14 -1.90 1.78
C LYS A 540 24.34 -1.53 2.64
N LEU A 541 25.39 -2.35 2.61
CA LEU A 541 26.61 -2.10 3.36
C LEU A 541 27.35 -0.88 2.80
N HIS A 542 27.45 -0.76 1.48
CA HIS A 542 28.05 0.37 0.79
C HIS A 542 27.35 1.70 1.15
N ASN A 543 26.04 1.73 1.07
CA ASN A 543 25.23 2.89 1.44
C ASN A 543 25.41 3.28 2.92
N ARG A 544 25.54 2.30 3.83
CA ARG A 544 25.87 2.55 5.24
C ARG A 544 27.26 3.18 5.41
N TYR A 545 28.26 2.67 4.71
CA TYR A 545 29.62 3.23 4.75
C TYR A 545 29.67 4.65 4.19
N GLU A 546 29.02 4.92 3.06
CA GLU A 546 28.93 6.27 2.50
C GLU A 546 28.26 7.26 3.46
N HIS A 547 27.18 6.83 4.10
CA HIS A 547 26.51 7.65 5.10
C HIS A 547 27.41 7.95 6.31
N GLN A 548 28.13 6.94 6.85
CA GLN A 548 29.07 7.13 7.94
C GLN A 548 30.24 8.03 7.53
N LEU A 549 30.75 7.87 6.33
CA LEU A 549 31.83 8.72 5.80
C LEU A 549 31.38 10.19 5.67
N SER A 550 30.16 10.41 5.20
CA SER A 550 29.56 11.75 5.11
C SER A 550 29.45 12.41 6.50
N ILE A 551 28.99 11.66 7.52
CA ILE A 551 28.89 12.14 8.89
C ILE A 551 30.29 12.48 9.46
N ALA A 552 31.24 11.57 9.28
CA ALA A 552 32.61 11.75 9.77
C ALA A 552 33.30 12.96 9.11
N THR A 553 33.07 13.17 7.81
CA THR A 553 33.59 14.32 7.07
C THR A 553 32.99 15.64 7.59
N LYS A 554 31.69 15.69 7.81
CA LYS A 554 30.99 16.86 8.38
C LYS A 554 31.48 17.17 9.80
N GLN A 555 31.69 16.15 10.64
CA GLN A 555 32.22 16.31 11.99
C GLN A 555 33.65 16.85 11.96
N LYS A 556 34.52 16.32 11.08
CA LYS A 556 35.88 16.81 10.88
C LYS A 556 35.88 18.28 10.47
N ASP A 557 35.08 18.65 9.48
CA ASP A 557 35.01 20.03 8.99
C ASP A 557 34.56 20.99 10.09
N ARG A 558 33.57 20.58 10.90
CA ARG A 558 33.10 21.34 12.06
C ARG A 558 34.19 21.53 13.11
N ILE A 559 34.94 20.46 13.48
CA ILE A 559 36.03 20.54 14.46
C ILE A 559 37.13 21.48 13.96
N VAL A 560 37.46 21.42 12.66
CA VAL A 560 38.46 22.33 12.07
C VAL A 560 37.99 23.78 12.10
N GLU A 561 36.71 24.03 11.86
CA GLU A 561 36.13 25.37 11.88
C GLU A 561 36.05 25.94 13.30
N GLU A 562 35.69 25.12 14.30
CA GLU A 562 35.71 25.49 15.72
C GLU A 562 37.13 25.81 16.20
N ALA A 563 38.13 24.98 15.83
CA ALA A 563 39.55 25.22 16.17
C ALA A 563 40.10 26.51 15.51
N GLN A 564 39.71 26.81 14.28
CA GLN A 564 40.07 28.06 13.60
C GLN A 564 39.47 29.30 14.28
N GLN A 565 38.21 29.21 14.70
CA GLN A 565 37.53 30.29 15.42
C GLN A 565 38.22 30.55 16.78
N GLU A 566 38.59 29.48 17.49
CA GLU A 566 39.26 29.57 18.78
C GLU A 566 40.69 30.18 18.65
N ALA A 567 41.46 29.76 17.63
CA ALA A 567 42.77 30.33 17.32
C ALA A 567 42.68 31.82 16.96
N ASN A 568 41.68 32.22 16.14
CA ASN A 568 41.47 33.64 15.81
C ASN A 568 41.07 34.47 17.02
N LYS A 569 40.26 33.91 17.94
CA LYS A 569 39.88 34.57 19.18
C LYS A 569 41.07 34.80 20.10
N MET A 570 41.97 33.79 20.26
CA MET A 570 43.21 33.92 21.00
C MET A 570 44.14 34.98 20.42
N LEU A 571 44.19 35.07 19.06
CA LEU A 571 44.98 36.12 18.38
C LEU A 571 44.41 37.53 18.62
N GLU A 572 43.09 37.69 18.65
CA GLU A 572 42.44 38.96 18.97
C GLU A 572 42.64 39.38 20.45
N GLU A 573 42.58 38.43 21.38
CA GLU A 573 42.87 38.68 22.79
C GLU A 573 44.32 39.06 22.99
N ALA A 574 45.26 38.36 22.33
CA ALA A 574 46.68 38.72 22.35
C ALA A 574 46.96 40.13 21.77
N LYS A 575 46.24 40.52 20.69
CA LYS A 575 46.29 41.88 20.13
C LYS A 575 45.86 42.94 21.14
N LYS A 576 44.71 42.71 21.82
CA LYS A 576 44.23 43.64 22.86
C LYS A 576 45.25 43.80 23.97
N THR A 577 45.83 42.70 24.45
CA THR A 577 46.84 42.73 25.51
C THR A 577 48.08 43.50 25.04
N ILE A 578 48.57 43.34 23.80
CA ILE A 578 49.66 44.08 23.21
C ILE A 578 49.29 45.55 23.06
N ASP A 579 48.06 45.91 22.67
CA ASP A 579 47.62 47.29 22.57
C ASP A 579 47.57 47.98 23.95
N GLU A 580 47.15 47.31 25.02
CA GLU A 580 47.11 47.76 26.38
C GLU A 580 48.54 47.97 26.91
N LEU A 581 49.45 46.98 26.78
CA LEU A 581 50.84 47.08 27.16
C LEU A 581 51.63 48.17 26.39
N THR A 582 51.28 48.35 25.10
CA THR A 582 51.91 49.38 24.26
C THR A 582 51.46 50.77 24.66
N LYS A 583 50.25 50.94 25.12
CA LYS A 583 49.69 52.19 25.66
C LYS A 583 50.39 52.57 26.95
N ASP A 584 50.53 51.59 27.86
CA ASP A 584 51.23 51.77 29.14
C ASP A 584 52.73 52.10 28.95
N ILE A 585 53.42 51.53 27.96
CA ILE A 585 54.80 51.79 27.63
C ILE A 585 54.98 53.15 26.87
N MET A 586 53.99 53.57 26.04
CA MET A 586 54.02 54.89 25.44
C MET A 586 53.89 56.04 26.47
N ASP A 587 53.05 55.80 27.48
CA ASP A 587 52.87 56.78 28.57
C ASP A 587 54.16 56.96 29.46
N GLN A 588 55.04 55.93 29.40
CA GLN A 588 56.37 55.97 30.06
C GLN A 588 57.50 56.43 29.15
N GLY A 589 57.30 56.81 27.90
CA GLY A 589 58.26 57.53 27.04
C GLY A 589 59.40 56.71 26.42
N SER A 590 59.35 55.36 26.34
CA SER A 590 60.49 54.53 25.96
C SER A 590 60.47 53.82 24.60
N LEU A 591 59.48 54.02 23.75
CA LEU A 591 59.35 53.34 22.40
C LEU A 591 58.98 54.29 21.24
N LYS A 592 59.59 54.09 20.06
CA LYS A 592 59.30 54.89 18.86
C LYS A 592 58.11 54.33 18.12
N PRO A 593 57.18 55.17 17.60
CA PRO A 593 55.86 54.73 17.00
C PRO A 593 55.96 53.72 15.83
N HIS A 594 57.02 53.73 15.04
CA HIS A 594 57.22 52.86 13.88
C HIS A 594 57.52 51.39 14.27
N GLN A 595 57.98 51.07 15.44
CA GLN A 595 58.22 49.69 15.90
C GLN A 595 56.96 48.99 16.37
N VAL A 596 55.98 49.74 16.87
CA VAL A 596 54.64 49.25 17.23
C VAL A 596 53.82 48.93 16.00
N THR A 597 53.88 49.74 14.94
CA THR A 597 53.19 49.56 13.68
C THR A 597 53.70 48.30 12.94
N ALA A 598 55.02 48.02 13.02
CA ALA A 598 55.59 46.82 12.41
C ALA A 598 55.19 45.53 13.14
N ALA A 599 55.07 45.54 14.48
CA ALA A 599 54.60 44.39 15.27
C ALA A 599 53.05 44.08 15.00
N LYS A 600 52.24 45.14 14.87
CA LYS A 600 50.81 44.98 14.51
C LYS A 600 50.65 44.42 13.10
N HIS A 601 51.45 44.85 12.14
CA HIS A 601 51.40 44.35 10.75
C HIS A 601 51.84 42.89 10.66
N ALA A 602 52.80 42.45 11.50
CA ALA A 602 53.23 41.05 11.57
C ALA A 602 52.15 40.13 12.16
N LEU A 603 51.35 40.62 13.13
CA LEU A 603 50.21 39.89 13.69
C LEU A 603 49.02 39.83 12.74
N ASP A 604 48.74 40.88 11.94
CA ASP A 604 47.68 40.90 10.94
C ASP A 604 47.94 39.93 9.77
N GLN A 605 49.22 39.65 9.48
CA GLN A 605 49.60 38.66 8.46
C GLN A 605 49.46 37.21 8.94
N GLN A 606 49.23 36.96 10.24
CA GLN A 606 49.02 35.62 10.80
C GLN A 606 47.55 35.21 10.96
N LYS A 607 46.61 35.96 10.43
CA LYS A 607 45.21 35.46 10.34
C LYS A 607 45.18 34.19 9.53
N TYR A 608 44.66 33.16 10.13
CA TYR A 608 44.43 31.86 9.47
C TYR A 608 43.37 32.04 8.36
N GLU A 609 43.82 32.24 7.13
CA GLU A 609 42.98 32.08 5.94
C GLU A 609 42.96 30.60 5.54
N LYS A 610 41.82 30.13 5.11
CA LYS A 610 41.61 28.77 4.60
C LYS A 610 42.53 28.57 3.38
N LYS A 611 43.76 28.15 3.56
CA LYS A 611 44.58 27.62 2.49
C LYS A 611 44.04 26.23 2.17
N GLU A 612 43.59 26.02 0.94
CA GLU A 612 43.37 24.67 0.42
C GLU A 612 44.62 23.85 0.70
N ILE A 613 44.45 22.80 1.50
CA ILE A 613 45.53 21.84 1.81
C ILE A 613 45.78 21.09 0.51
N VAL A 614 46.79 21.52 -0.23
CA VAL A 614 47.39 20.69 -1.27
C VAL A 614 47.93 19.47 -0.53
N LYS A 615 47.34 18.31 -0.80
CA LYS A 615 47.83 17.02 -0.27
C LYS A 615 49.23 16.80 -0.77
N VAL A 616 50.23 17.12 0.05
CA VAL A 616 51.59 16.69 -0.19
C VAL A 616 51.62 15.20 0.16
N GLN A 617 51.62 14.36 -0.85
CA GLN A 617 51.93 12.96 -0.65
C GLN A 617 53.43 12.81 -0.51
N ASP A 618 53.89 12.38 0.66
CA ASP A 618 55.30 12.01 0.94
C ASP A 618 55.71 10.66 0.32
N HIS A 619 55.10 10.29 -0.82
CA HIS A 619 55.41 9.04 -1.51
C HIS A 619 56.32 9.31 -2.71
N VAL A 620 57.49 8.70 -2.71
CA VAL A 620 58.38 8.72 -3.86
C VAL A 620 57.94 7.62 -4.84
N PHE A 621 57.28 8.04 -5.91
CA PHE A 621 56.78 7.12 -6.92
C PHE A 621 57.90 6.31 -7.58
N LYS A 622 57.64 5.03 -7.82
CA LYS A 622 58.55 4.08 -8.48
C LYS A 622 57.85 3.43 -9.70
N LYS A 623 58.63 2.97 -10.65
CA LYS A 623 58.14 2.18 -11.77
C LYS A 623 57.41 0.93 -11.26
N GLY A 624 56.16 0.74 -11.66
CA GLY A 624 55.29 -0.35 -11.26
C GLY A 624 54.36 -0.04 -10.11
N ASP A 625 54.37 1.19 -9.55
CA ASP A 625 53.36 1.61 -8.57
C ASP A 625 52.01 1.80 -9.23
N HIS A 626 50.96 1.35 -8.56
CA HIS A 626 49.60 1.53 -9.00
C HIS A 626 49.08 2.85 -8.45
N VAL A 627 48.58 3.73 -9.33
CA VAL A 627 48.19 5.10 -8.99
C VAL A 627 46.83 5.44 -9.61
N LYS A 628 46.12 6.36 -8.95
CA LYS A 628 44.82 6.87 -9.44
C LYS A 628 45.02 8.32 -9.89
N LEU A 629 44.54 8.64 -11.09
CA LEU A 629 44.48 10.01 -11.60
C LEU A 629 43.30 10.76 -10.99
N ASP A 630 43.57 11.80 -10.21
CA ASP A 630 42.54 12.54 -9.47
C ASP A 630 41.56 13.28 -10.38
N LYS A 631 42.01 13.81 -11.54
CA LYS A 631 41.15 14.53 -12.50
C LYS A 631 40.26 13.63 -13.35
N MET A 632 40.65 12.39 -13.60
CA MET A 632 39.94 11.47 -14.47
C MET A 632 39.30 10.29 -13.76
N ASN A 633 39.52 10.15 -12.47
CA ASN A 633 39.06 9.04 -11.62
C ASN A 633 39.40 7.64 -12.21
N ARG A 634 40.56 7.54 -12.88
CA ARG A 634 41.07 6.29 -13.50
C ARG A 634 42.33 5.83 -12.82
N GLU A 635 42.53 4.52 -12.78
CA GLU A 635 43.66 3.85 -12.19
C GLU A 635 44.63 3.34 -13.25
N GLY A 636 45.93 3.32 -12.95
CA GLY A 636 46.93 2.83 -13.89
C GLY A 636 48.27 2.57 -13.24
N ASP A 637 49.15 1.93 -13.95
CA ASP A 637 50.50 1.54 -13.50
C ASP A 637 51.56 2.55 -13.96
N VAL A 638 52.46 2.95 -13.10
CA VAL A 638 53.57 3.86 -13.43
C VAL A 638 54.62 3.09 -14.29
N LEU A 639 54.76 3.53 -15.53
CA LEU A 639 55.77 2.97 -16.45
C LEU A 639 57.15 3.62 -16.32
N GLU A 640 57.18 4.94 -16.12
CA GLU A 640 58.43 5.71 -16.03
C GLU A 640 58.21 6.91 -15.08
N VAL A 641 59.26 7.25 -14.29
CA VAL A 641 59.27 8.38 -13.39
C VAL A 641 60.38 9.35 -13.81
N LYS A 642 60.02 10.63 -14.10
CA LYS A 642 60.96 11.75 -14.38
C LYS A 642 60.66 12.89 -13.45
N LYS A 643 61.72 13.54 -12.97
CA LYS A 643 61.76 14.67 -11.99
C LYS A 643 60.48 15.38 -11.52
N HIS A 644 59.33 15.13 -11.71
CA HIS A 644 57.98 15.65 -11.36
C HIS A 644 56.93 15.24 -12.41
N GLU A 645 57.25 14.30 -13.30
CA GLU A 645 56.30 13.75 -14.28
C GLU A 645 56.28 12.23 -14.20
N LEU A 646 55.13 11.65 -14.25
CA LEU A 646 54.89 10.20 -14.28
C LEU A 646 54.30 9.82 -15.62
N LEU A 647 54.83 8.78 -16.25
CA LEU A 647 54.21 8.13 -17.38
C LEU A 647 53.38 6.94 -16.82
N ILE A 648 52.07 6.96 -17.03
CA ILE A 648 51.14 5.98 -16.47
C ILE A 648 50.46 5.26 -17.61
N ASP A 649 50.31 3.94 -17.48
CA ASP A 649 49.53 3.08 -18.39
C ASP A 649 48.14 2.89 -17.78
N LEU A 650 47.12 3.39 -18.48
CA LEU A 650 45.70 3.32 -18.11
C LEU A 650 44.98 2.18 -18.83
N GLY A 651 45.65 1.03 -19.03
CA GLY A 651 45.10 -0.12 -19.73
C GLY A 651 45.26 -0.05 -21.23
N GLY A 652 46.44 0.40 -21.70
CA GLY A 652 46.81 0.52 -23.12
C GLY A 652 46.91 1.98 -23.61
N LEU A 653 46.51 2.94 -22.82
CA LEU A 653 46.64 4.38 -23.07
C LEU A 653 47.73 4.95 -22.15
N GLN A 654 48.81 5.48 -22.71
CA GLN A 654 49.88 6.09 -21.92
C GLN A 654 49.61 7.59 -21.74
N ALA A 655 49.52 8.03 -20.47
CA ALA A 655 49.36 9.42 -20.10
C ALA A 655 50.55 9.95 -19.35
N ARG A 656 51.05 11.17 -19.68
CA ARG A 656 52.02 11.93 -18.87
C ARG A 656 51.30 12.87 -17.99
N VAL A 657 51.53 12.74 -16.65
CA VAL A 657 50.85 13.54 -15.62
C VAL A 657 51.88 13.98 -14.59
N LYS A 658 51.61 15.07 -13.87
CA LYS A 658 52.45 15.50 -12.78
C LYS A 658 52.25 14.64 -11.55
N ASP A 659 53.30 14.47 -10.74
CA ASP A 659 53.28 13.72 -9.48
C ASP A 659 52.19 14.25 -8.50
N THR A 660 51.81 15.54 -8.64
CA THR A 660 50.79 16.21 -7.83
C THR A 660 49.34 15.91 -8.28
N GLU A 661 49.15 15.25 -9.44
CA GLU A 661 47.82 14.97 -10.03
C GLU A 661 47.41 13.51 -9.86
N VAL A 662 48.18 12.73 -9.10
CA VAL A 662 47.94 11.30 -8.90
C VAL A 662 48.02 10.92 -7.43
N THR A 663 47.14 9.99 -7.03
CA THR A 663 47.11 9.44 -5.67
C THR A 663 47.67 8.02 -5.70
N PHE A 664 48.65 7.71 -4.84
CA PHE A 664 49.24 6.39 -4.69
C PHE A 664 48.22 5.41 -4.09
N MET A 665 48.07 4.24 -4.69
CA MET A 665 47.16 3.18 -4.25
C MET A 665 47.89 2.00 -3.60
N HIS A 666 48.85 1.41 -4.28
CA HIS A 666 49.69 0.34 -3.74
C HIS A 666 50.97 0.12 -4.59
N GLY A 667 52.02 -0.44 -3.98
CA GLY A 667 53.29 -0.72 -4.67
C GLY A 667 53.25 -2.00 -5.52
N ALA A 668 54.17 -2.12 -6.44
CA ALA A 668 54.29 -3.26 -7.32
C ALA A 668 54.30 -4.63 -6.62
N SER A 669 53.31 -5.46 -6.80
CA SER A 669 53.31 -6.85 -6.33
C SER A 669 54.20 -7.68 -7.22
N LYS A 670 55.11 -8.49 -6.62
CA LYS A 670 55.99 -9.40 -7.38
C LYS A 670 55.16 -10.34 -8.21
N PRO A 671 55.42 -10.51 -9.52
CA PRO A 671 54.64 -11.40 -10.35
C PRO A 671 54.85 -12.85 -9.94
N GLN A 672 53.80 -13.52 -9.47
CA GLN A 672 53.75 -14.98 -9.38
C GLN A 672 53.70 -15.55 -10.80
N LYS A 673 54.72 -16.38 -11.13
CA LYS A 673 54.76 -17.16 -12.39
C LYS A 673 53.61 -18.14 -12.41
N VAL A 674 52.53 -17.80 -13.09
CA VAL A 674 51.49 -18.76 -13.45
C VAL A 674 51.98 -19.56 -14.70
N LYS A 675 52.10 -20.88 -14.54
CA LYS A 675 52.37 -21.81 -15.61
C LYS A 675 51.24 -21.72 -16.65
N LYS A 676 51.65 -21.46 -17.91
CA LYS A 676 50.77 -21.54 -19.09
C LYS A 676 50.34 -22.99 -19.29
N ALA A 677 49.08 -23.30 -18.96
CA ALA A 677 48.36 -24.43 -19.52
C ALA A 677 47.52 -23.88 -20.67
N GLY A 678 47.90 -24.27 -21.88
CA GLY A 678 47.17 -23.86 -23.05
C GLY A 678 45.86 -24.63 -23.16
N THR A 679 44.77 -23.91 -23.29
CA THR A 679 43.60 -24.41 -23.99
C THR A 679 42.94 -23.19 -24.65
N ARG A 680 43.05 -23.14 -25.97
CA ARG A 680 42.25 -22.25 -26.79
C ARG A 680 40.80 -22.73 -26.72
N GLN A 681 39.98 -22.13 -25.87
CA GLN A 681 38.54 -22.20 -26.01
C GLN A 681 38.08 -20.99 -26.83
N HIS A 682 37.53 -21.25 -28.00
CA HIS A 682 36.76 -20.31 -28.78
C HIS A 682 35.54 -19.88 -27.93
N MET A 683 35.58 -18.70 -27.33
CA MET A 683 34.36 -18.05 -26.88
C MET A 683 33.52 -17.73 -28.13
N LYS A 684 32.33 -18.30 -28.21
CA LYS A 684 31.32 -17.91 -29.20
C LYS A 684 31.01 -16.43 -28.99
N LYS A 685 31.31 -15.60 -29.99
CA LYS A 685 30.93 -14.19 -30.06
C LYS A 685 29.40 -14.12 -30.20
N THR A 686 28.68 -13.87 -29.11
CA THR A 686 27.27 -13.48 -29.14
C THR A 686 27.18 -12.02 -28.75
N GLY A 687 27.58 -11.13 -29.62
CA GLY A 687 27.38 -9.70 -29.51
C GLY A 687 26.50 -9.23 -30.67
N HIS A 688 25.53 -8.36 -30.39
CA HIS A 688 24.70 -7.75 -31.42
C HIS A 688 25.51 -6.67 -32.16
N TYR A 689 25.54 -6.74 -33.51
CA TYR A 689 26.15 -5.70 -34.38
C TYR A 689 25.26 -4.47 -34.54
N GLU A 690 24.12 -4.43 -33.88
CA GLU A 690 23.10 -3.41 -34.06
C GLU A 690 22.39 -3.11 -32.75
N VAL A 691 22.13 -1.81 -32.48
CA VAL A 691 21.30 -1.33 -31.40
C VAL A 691 20.12 -0.55 -31.95
N ASN A 692 18.91 -0.81 -31.45
CA ASN A 692 17.69 -0.12 -31.87
C ASN A 692 17.21 0.83 -30.75
N VAL A 693 17.13 2.12 -31.05
CA VAL A 693 16.68 3.18 -30.14
C VAL A 693 15.48 3.95 -30.69
N ILE A 694 14.73 3.36 -31.64
CA ILE A 694 13.51 3.99 -32.20
C ILE A 694 12.48 4.15 -31.09
N GLY A 695 11.86 5.34 -31.01
CA GLY A 695 10.78 5.65 -30.06
C GLY A 695 11.24 5.98 -28.66
N MET A 696 12.52 5.88 -28.33
CA MET A 696 13.06 6.21 -27.01
C MET A 696 13.20 7.72 -26.81
N ARG A 697 13.16 8.18 -25.57
CA ARG A 697 13.50 9.56 -25.21
C ARG A 697 15.00 9.79 -25.39
N TYR A 698 15.36 11.04 -25.74
CA TYR A 698 16.72 11.41 -26.08
C TYR A 698 17.75 10.99 -25.02
N GLU A 699 17.49 11.23 -23.74
CA GLU A 699 18.42 10.94 -22.64
C GLU A 699 18.62 9.42 -22.41
N GLU A 700 17.56 8.64 -22.57
CA GLU A 700 17.60 7.18 -22.44
C GLU A 700 18.33 6.54 -23.62
N ALA A 701 18.01 7.00 -24.84
CA ALA A 701 18.65 6.52 -26.06
C ALA A 701 20.17 6.78 -26.03
N MET A 702 20.60 7.95 -25.57
CA MET A 702 22.03 8.29 -25.50
C MET A 702 22.80 7.40 -24.53
N LYS A 703 22.25 7.04 -23.37
CA LYS A 703 22.90 6.11 -22.42
C LYS A 703 23.08 4.71 -23.02
N ILE A 704 22.06 4.21 -23.74
CA ILE A 704 22.12 2.90 -24.40
C ILE A 704 23.14 2.92 -25.53
N VAL A 705 23.17 3.97 -26.35
CA VAL A 705 24.13 4.11 -27.45
C VAL A 705 25.57 4.20 -26.93
N GLU A 706 25.84 4.97 -25.87
CA GLU A 706 27.17 5.04 -25.26
C GLU A 706 27.66 3.67 -24.79
N LYS A 707 26.81 2.97 -24.01
CA LYS A 707 27.14 1.63 -23.52
C LYS A 707 27.38 0.64 -24.68
N PHE A 708 26.54 0.68 -25.70
CA PHE A 708 26.69 -0.19 -26.88
C PHE A 708 27.96 0.08 -27.66
N LEU A 709 28.39 1.32 -27.83
CA LEU A 709 29.62 1.69 -28.49
C LEU A 709 30.86 1.22 -27.70
N ASP A 710 30.82 1.38 -26.34
CA ASP A 710 31.87 0.89 -25.46
C ASP A 710 31.98 -0.65 -25.51
N ASP A 711 30.85 -1.36 -25.46
CA ASP A 711 30.81 -2.83 -25.56
C ASP A 711 31.30 -3.30 -26.94
N ALA A 712 30.93 -2.61 -28.01
CA ALA A 712 31.37 -2.92 -29.39
C ALA A 712 32.88 -2.74 -29.58
N LEU A 713 33.46 -1.72 -28.99
CA LEU A 713 34.89 -1.48 -29.00
C LEU A 713 35.66 -2.53 -28.22
N LEU A 714 35.15 -2.93 -27.03
CA LEU A 714 35.73 -4.03 -26.23
C LEU A 714 35.68 -5.37 -26.92
N LEU A 715 34.65 -5.64 -27.72
CA LEU A 715 34.49 -6.87 -28.51
C LEU A 715 35.28 -6.84 -29.83
N GLY A 716 35.91 -5.70 -30.18
CA GLY A 716 36.73 -5.52 -31.36
C GLY A 716 35.94 -5.59 -32.67
N TYR A 717 34.73 -5.05 -32.69
CA TYR A 717 33.95 -4.96 -33.92
C TYR A 717 34.51 -3.85 -34.81
N PRO A 718 34.71 -4.10 -36.15
CA PRO A 718 35.21 -3.08 -37.05
C PRO A 718 34.16 -2.01 -37.35
N SER A 719 32.88 -2.34 -37.27
CA SER A 719 31.76 -1.40 -37.42
C SER A 719 30.49 -1.90 -36.78
N VAL A 720 29.59 -0.98 -36.38
CA VAL A 720 28.28 -1.29 -35.76
C VAL A 720 27.22 -0.38 -36.33
N ARG A 721 25.92 -0.75 -36.12
CA ARG A 721 24.77 -0.01 -36.61
C ARG A 721 23.93 0.48 -35.46
N ILE A 722 23.49 1.76 -35.51
CA ILE A 722 22.59 2.40 -34.57
C ILE A 722 21.32 2.75 -35.31
N VAL A 723 20.20 2.11 -34.98
CA VAL A 723 18.90 2.30 -35.61
C VAL A 723 18.10 3.30 -34.77
N HIS A 724 17.91 4.52 -35.28
CA HIS A 724 17.26 5.62 -34.59
C HIS A 724 15.96 6.09 -35.26
N GLY A 725 15.63 5.51 -36.43
CA GLY A 725 14.44 5.89 -37.20
C GLY A 725 14.56 7.23 -37.92
N MET A 726 13.56 7.51 -38.77
CA MET A 726 13.55 8.72 -39.64
C MET A 726 12.77 9.90 -39.04
N GLY A 727 12.21 9.85 -37.81
CA GLY A 727 11.36 10.87 -37.21
C GLY A 727 11.81 12.33 -37.39
N LYS A 728 11.62 13.18 -36.39
CA LYS A 728 12.03 14.62 -36.45
C LYS A 728 13.56 14.84 -36.46
N GLY A 729 14.37 13.78 -36.53
CA GLY A 729 15.83 13.84 -36.61
C GLY A 729 16.54 14.13 -35.27
N ILE A 730 15.82 14.25 -34.17
CA ILE A 730 16.38 14.60 -32.83
C ILE A 730 17.42 13.57 -32.39
N LEU A 731 17.08 12.28 -32.44
CA LEU A 731 18.00 11.18 -32.06
C LEU A 731 19.19 11.11 -33.04
N ARG A 732 18.95 11.16 -34.35
CA ARG A 732 20.00 11.15 -35.37
C ARG A 732 21.04 12.26 -35.15
N ASN A 733 20.58 13.49 -34.97
CA ASN A 733 21.47 14.63 -34.76
C ASN A 733 22.22 14.57 -33.45
N GLY A 734 21.55 14.09 -32.38
CA GLY A 734 22.16 13.92 -31.07
C GLY A 734 23.24 12.83 -31.06
N ILE A 735 22.96 11.68 -31.67
CA ILE A 735 23.93 10.57 -31.82
C ILE A 735 25.14 11.05 -32.63
N ARG A 736 24.96 11.69 -33.77
CA ARG A 736 26.06 12.21 -34.59
C ARG A 736 26.91 13.24 -33.86
N LYS A 737 26.28 14.18 -33.19
CA LYS A 737 26.99 15.15 -32.35
C LYS A 737 27.82 14.49 -31.26
N LYS A 738 27.37 13.38 -30.73
CA LYS A 738 28.14 12.62 -29.73
C LYS A 738 29.31 11.87 -30.38
N LEU A 739 29.09 11.25 -31.53
CA LEU A 739 30.14 10.53 -32.28
C LEU A 739 31.29 11.46 -32.67
N ASP A 740 31.05 12.73 -32.97
CA ASP A 740 32.08 13.75 -33.25
C ASP A 740 33.07 13.97 -32.07
N TYR A 741 32.64 13.69 -30.84
CA TYR A 741 33.48 13.85 -29.64
C TYR A 741 34.19 12.57 -29.20
N LEU A 742 33.92 11.42 -29.85
CA LEU A 742 34.50 10.14 -29.48
C LEU A 742 35.76 9.84 -30.32
N SER A 743 36.91 9.89 -29.66
CA SER A 743 38.23 9.74 -30.33
C SER A 743 38.49 8.33 -30.95
N TYR A 744 37.73 7.33 -30.59
CA TYR A 744 37.83 5.97 -31.09
C TYR A 744 36.89 5.68 -32.28
N VAL A 745 36.11 6.67 -32.72
CA VAL A 745 35.26 6.60 -33.89
C VAL A 745 36.05 7.13 -35.09
N LYS A 746 36.30 6.25 -36.04
CA LYS A 746 37.03 6.62 -37.27
C LYS A 746 36.18 7.44 -38.23
N GLU A 747 34.99 6.96 -38.51
CA GLU A 747 34.00 7.60 -39.34
C GLU A 747 32.60 7.09 -39.06
N TYR A 748 31.59 7.87 -39.41
CA TYR A 748 30.20 7.44 -39.39
C TYR A 748 29.47 7.89 -40.65
N ARG A 749 28.52 7.11 -41.13
CA ARG A 749 27.72 7.37 -42.33
C ARG A 749 26.27 6.99 -42.16
N ASP A 750 25.40 7.42 -43.04
CA ASP A 750 24.04 6.90 -43.15
C ASP A 750 24.07 5.42 -43.62
N GLY A 751 23.08 4.63 -43.23
CA GLY A 751 22.93 3.27 -43.76
C GLY A 751 22.69 3.27 -45.25
N GLY A 752 23.25 2.25 -45.95
CA GLY A 752 22.99 2.03 -47.35
C GLY A 752 21.54 1.57 -47.65
N PRO A 753 21.17 1.35 -48.92
CA PRO A 753 19.83 0.91 -49.34
C PRO A 753 19.36 -0.39 -48.65
N ASN A 754 20.28 -1.28 -48.28
CA ASN A 754 20.00 -2.53 -47.57
C ASN A 754 20.33 -2.47 -46.07
N GLU A 755 20.73 -1.33 -45.53
CA GLU A 755 21.17 -1.13 -44.15
C GLU A 755 20.21 -0.27 -43.35
N GLY A 756 19.03 0.10 -43.89
CA GLY A 756 18.00 0.93 -43.23
C GLY A 756 18.03 2.42 -43.60
N GLY A 757 18.85 2.85 -44.56
CA GLY A 757 18.88 4.19 -45.11
C GLY A 757 19.12 5.28 -44.07
N LEU A 758 18.44 6.40 -44.21
CA LEU A 758 18.55 7.61 -43.33
C LEU A 758 18.08 7.35 -41.88
N GLY A 759 17.44 6.21 -41.58
CA GLY A 759 17.01 5.81 -40.23
C GLY A 759 18.08 5.12 -39.41
N VAL A 760 19.27 4.86 -39.98
CA VAL A 760 20.38 4.14 -39.36
C VAL A 760 21.66 4.95 -39.49
N THR A 761 22.47 4.99 -38.44
CA THR A 761 23.85 5.49 -38.50
C THR A 761 24.81 4.29 -38.35
N VAL A 762 25.68 4.09 -39.31
CA VAL A 762 26.76 3.08 -39.29
C VAL A 762 28.01 3.75 -38.75
N VAL A 763 28.61 3.20 -37.70
CA VAL A 763 29.81 3.71 -37.02
C VAL A 763 30.95 2.73 -37.26
N SER A 764 32.08 3.23 -37.72
CA SER A 764 33.34 2.47 -37.91
C SER A 764 34.36 2.91 -36.86
N PHE A 765 35.06 1.96 -36.27
CA PHE A 765 36.09 2.22 -35.25
C PHE A 765 37.49 2.21 -35.85
N GLU A 766 38.46 2.85 -35.19
CA GLU A 766 39.86 2.81 -35.57
C GLU A 766 40.50 1.44 -35.37
#